data_ce9ca17e047bb8cd759d33f0ba161688
#
_entry.id   ce9ca17e047bb8cd759d33f0ba161688
#
_cell.length_a   1.000
_cell.length_b   1.000
_cell.length_c   1.000
_cell.angle_alpha   90.00
_cell.angle_beta   90.00
_cell.angle_gamma   90.00
#
_symmetry.space_group_name_H-M   'P 1'
#
loop_
_entity.id
_entity.type
_entity.pdbx_description
1 polymer ?
#
loop_
_entity_poly.entity_id
_entity_poly.type
_entity_poly.pdbx_seq_one_letter_code
_entity_poly.pdbx_strand_id
1 'polypeptide(L)'
;MPPHSLRRMGRPVPQKLKFGVATADHQCEAYDGHDDIRDVWERVRGLVPRGKATDFWNRYREDVELARGLGCTVFRLSLSWARLEPEPGVWNDEAFAHYRDVLQVLRDAGMSATVTLVHNTWPLHVQAAGSGAGLLDKGFPDRVARFAAEVAHRLGDLIDDYVTLNEPNQLVYGWIKGFWMAAYAMPPGQPPYESGDAQMDDVLTLIPNLFRAHAKAREAIRRIRPSARAGTNPLVLGLPQWLQRWIDRTATHLKSPEAVKRQAARIAQSAIVEGGRVDCSIAQITMTAQRQQHAFFSEPYYAAHVAVLHATGFALPEPAQEWRGRVAVVADTLPASIAGGWFPAAAMSYLPSMAAAVAALKRGDVDALFDDDVVLRQYVGDAFDITRLPGPDQYFAVAMGLGSRTLLNMVDRAIRDVRREHTEMPNAFNRKTIAHIGREEEAKKDSKRAVPEMDRSIARIRRRGKLRVGIHPGVAGLCTTSGKGRYTGLEPEIARRVARLIFGDPECVEFVPMAGEQRLSATRSTLLHSLFAFRKSLAIFSTLLGTNWWNLGMAGKLPEFLCPRECVGTLDYVGLDYYWGVPSFWPRDLHRLSAAADFQYAGAPVWPDALKQTLLEAARAFPGKPIVVVENGCVVKAAGVGRPDYLSEHVAEVRKAVARGVPVEAYLCWSITSNREWGLQFDDGSDFGLYHIDLDTDPALTRKATDSSRVYANLIADS
;
A
#
# COMPACT_ATOMS: atom_id res chain seq x y z
N MET A 1 -18.15 -40.46 8.62
CA MET A 1 -16.84 -41.09 8.48
C MET A 1 -15.97 -40.64 9.64
N PRO A 2 -15.29 -41.57 10.37
CA PRO A 2 -14.51 -41.24 11.56
C PRO A 2 -13.23 -40.45 11.19
N PRO A 3 -12.64 -39.67 12.12
CA PRO A 3 -11.46 -38.86 11.84
C PRO A 3 -10.25 -39.75 11.63
N HIS A 4 -9.56 -39.55 10.49
CA HIS A 4 -8.29 -40.21 10.21
C HIS A 4 -7.27 -39.88 11.28
N SER A 5 -6.85 -40.91 12.01
CA SER A 5 -5.76 -40.90 12.95
C SER A 5 -4.48 -40.35 12.34
N LEU A 6 -3.94 -39.31 12.93
CA LEU A 6 -2.54 -38.90 12.73
C LEU A 6 -1.65 -40.08 13.15
N ARG A 7 -1.08 -40.80 12.20
CA ARG A 7 -0.04 -41.81 12.46
C ARG A 7 1.07 -41.11 13.26
N ARG A 8 1.45 -41.73 14.36
CA ARG A 8 2.61 -41.34 15.20
C ARG A 8 3.86 -41.33 14.31
N MET A 9 4.21 -40.16 13.80
CA MET A 9 5.59 -39.89 13.39
C MET A 9 6.42 -39.89 14.66
N GLY A 10 7.57 -40.56 14.66
CA GLY A 10 8.49 -40.62 15.79
C GLY A 10 8.69 -39.20 16.32
N ARG A 11 8.55 -39.02 17.65
CA ARG A 11 8.75 -37.70 18.27
C ARG A 11 10.15 -37.20 17.90
N PRO A 12 10.30 -36.15 17.10
CA PRO A 12 11.57 -35.44 17.07
C PRO A 12 11.81 -34.90 18.48
N VAL A 13 13.04 -34.97 18.94
CA VAL A 13 13.49 -34.30 20.16
C VAL A 13 13.07 -32.84 20.01
N PRO A 14 12.40 -32.22 21.00
CA PRO A 14 12.03 -30.83 20.91
C PRO A 14 13.29 -30.00 20.68
N GLN A 15 13.44 -29.46 19.48
CA GLN A 15 14.53 -28.55 19.16
C GLN A 15 14.26 -27.27 20.00
N LYS A 16 15.24 -26.83 20.77
CA LYS A 16 15.08 -25.63 21.59
C LYS A 16 14.73 -24.45 20.66
N LEU A 17 13.61 -23.76 20.92
CA LEU A 17 13.20 -22.58 20.17
C LEU A 17 14.29 -21.50 20.30
N LYS A 18 14.83 -21.05 19.17
CA LYS A 18 15.78 -19.95 19.11
C LYS A 18 15.05 -18.62 19.15
N PHE A 19 15.67 -17.62 19.77
CA PHE A 19 15.16 -16.25 19.79
C PHE A 19 16.15 -15.31 19.14
N GLY A 20 15.62 -14.30 18.48
CA GLY A 20 16.43 -13.30 17.80
C GLY A 20 15.72 -11.97 17.60
N VAL A 21 16.42 -11.09 16.94
CA VAL A 21 15.95 -9.75 16.55
C VAL A 21 16.20 -9.50 15.08
N ALA A 22 15.55 -8.48 14.53
CA ALA A 22 15.66 -8.11 13.13
C ALA A 22 16.03 -6.63 12.95
N THR A 23 16.72 -6.32 11.86
CA THR A 23 16.97 -4.99 11.30
C THR A 23 16.75 -5.02 9.79
N ALA A 24 16.67 -3.84 9.16
CA ALA A 24 16.64 -3.69 7.70
C ALA A 24 17.62 -2.61 7.25
N ASP A 25 18.15 -2.75 6.02
CA ASP A 25 19.12 -1.82 5.46
C ASP A 25 18.58 -0.39 5.40
N HIS A 26 17.54 -0.14 4.63
CA HIS A 26 16.99 1.21 4.43
C HIS A 26 16.50 1.85 5.73
N GLN A 27 15.89 1.08 6.64
CA GLN A 27 15.29 1.59 7.88
C GLN A 27 16.32 1.82 8.99
N CYS A 28 17.47 1.15 8.95
CA CYS A 28 18.44 1.15 10.04
C CYS A 28 19.82 1.71 9.64
N GLU A 29 20.25 1.58 8.40
CA GLU A 29 21.56 2.05 7.94
C GLU A 29 21.52 3.49 7.47
N ALA A 30 22.57 4.24 7.79
CA ALA A 30 22.75 5.60 7.32
C ALA A 30 22.86 5.68 5.79
N TYR A 31 22.28 6.73 5.21
CA TYR A 31 22.45 7.06 3.80
C TYR A 31 23.91 7.39 3.50
N ASP A 32 24.45 6.84 2.43
CA ASP A 32 25.87 6.97 2.04
C ASP A 32 26.09 7.55 0.64
N GLY A 33 25.03 8.04 0.00
CA GLY A 33 25.07 8.56 -1.36
C GLY A 33 24.62 7.59 -2.44
N HIS A 34 24.41 6.31 -2.11
CA HIS A 34 23.90 5.32 -3.05
C HIS A 34 22.36 5.20 -2.89
N ASP A 35 21.64 5.81 -3.83
CA ASP A 35 20.19 5.75 -3.85
C ASP A 35 19.68 4.35 -4.15
N ASP A 36 18.81 3.85 -3.29
CA ASP A 36 17.86 2.80 -3.66
C ASP A 36 16.56 3.42 -4.18
N ILE A 37 15.64 2.59 -4.67
CA ILE A 37 14.35 3.07 -5.19
C ILE A 37 13.53 3.79 -4.10
N ARG A 38 13.74 3.46 -2.83
CA ARG A 38 13.03 4.06 -1.71
C ARG A 38 13.50 5.48 -1.42
N ASP A 39 14.80 5.75 -1.47
CA ASP A 39 15.33 7.11 -1.31
C ASP A 39 14.74 8.08 -2.35
N VAL A 40 14.63 7.63 -3.61
CA VAL A 40 14.01 8.42 -4.67
C VAL A 40 12.53 8.62 -4.42
N TRP A 41 11.82 7.56 -4.00
CA TRP A 41 10.39 7.62 -3.74
C TRP A 41 10.06 8.55 -2.54
N GLU A 42 10.86 8.50 -1.47
CA GLU A 42 10.71 9.39 -0.31
C GLU A 42 10.86 10.86 -0.73
N ARG A 43 11.86 11.17 -1.54
CA ARG A 43 12.06 12.54 -2.08
C ARG A 43 10.89 13.00 -2.95
N VAL A 44 10.44 12.16 -3.88
CA VAL A 44 9.33 12.48 -4.79
C VAL A 44 8.03 12.68 -4.02
N ARG A 45 7.81 11.92 -2.95
CA ARG A 45 6.60 11.99 -2.11
C ARG A 45 6.66 13.01 -0.98
N GLY A 46 7.81 13.66 -0.79
CA GLY A 46 8.02 14.58 0.33
C GLY A 46 7.92 13.91 1.70
N LEU A 47 8.30 12.63 1.76
CA LEU A 47 8.39 11.88 3.01
C LEU A 47 9.68 12.23 3.75
N VAL A 48 9.80 11.77 4.99
CA VAL A 48 11.01 11.96 5.78
C VAL A 48 12.11 11.07 5.22
N PRO A 49 13.23 11.63 4.71
CA PRO A 49 14.35 10.82 4.22
C PRO A 49 14.98 10.00 5.34
N ARG A 50 15.51 8.82 5.00
CA ARG A 50 16.17 7.96 6.00
C ARG A 50 17.32 8.65 6.74
N GLY A 51 18.08 9.54 6.11
CA GLY A 51 19.19 10.28 6.73
C GLY A 51 20.21 9.35 7.39
N LYS A 52 20.45 9.54 8.69
CA LYS A 52 21.28 8.62 9.49
C LYS A 52 20.56 7.32 9.86
N ALA A 53 19.23 7.28 9.73
CA ALA A 53 18.40 6.20 10.28
C ALA A 53 18.78 5.91 11.76
N THR A 54 19.05 4.66 12.13
CA THR A 54 19.58 4.32 13.46
C THR A 54 21.10 4.26 13.50
N ASP A 55 21.73 4.55 12.39
CA ASP A 55 23.18 4.47 12.17
C ASP A 55 23.76 3.05 12.40
N PHE A 56 22.98 2.02 12.06
CA PHE A 56 23.40 0.63 12.21
C PHE A 56 24.72 0.36 11.48
N TRP A 57 24.94 0.95 10.32
CA TRP A 57 26.15 0.82 9.55
C TRP A 57 27.41 1.10 10.39
N ASN A 58 27.42 2.14 11.21
CA ASN A 58 28.56 2.52 12.04
C ASN A 58 28.49 1.91 13.46
N ARG A 59 27.29 1.58 13.93
CA ARG A 59 27.04 1.19 15.33
C ARG A 59 26.60 -0.28 15.50
N TYR A 60 26.74 -1.11 14.48
CA TYR A 60 26.33 -2.52 14.54
C TYR A 60 26.93 -3.30 15.72
N ARG A 61 28.17 -2.98 16.15
CA ARG A 61 28.80 -3.63 17.32
C ARG A 61 28.01 -3.38 18.59
N GLU A 62 27.49 -2.16 18.78
CA GLU A 62 26.63 -1.82 19.91
C GLU A 62 25.30 -2.58 19.83
N ASP A 63 24.64 -2.58 18.66
CA ASP A 63 23.35 -3.26 18.50
C ASP A 63 23.49 -4.79 18.62
N VAL A 64 24.59 -5.37 18.16
CA VAL A 64 24.90 -6.80 18.34
C VAL A 64 25.12 -7.12 19.82
N GLU A 65 25.79 -6.25 20.57
CA GLU A 65 25.99 -6.42 22.02
C GLU A 65 24.67 -6.32 22.78
N LEU A 66 23.77 -5.41 22.38
CA LEU A 66 22.43 -5.32 22.94
C LEU A 66 21.64 -6.62 22.69
N ALA A 67 21.69 -7.18 21.49
CA ALA A 67 21.05 -8.45 21.16
C ALA A 67 21.64 -9.62 21.97
N ARG A 68 22.96 -9.64 22.12
CA ARG A 68 23.66 -10.62 22.98
C ARG A 68 23.22 -10.50 24.44
N GLY A 69 23.11 -9.27 24.96
CA GLY A 69 22.63 -8.97 26.29
C GLY A 69 21.18 -9.41 26.57
N LEU A 70 20.34 -9.45 25.54
CA LEU A 70 18.99 -10.02 25.62
C LEU A 70 18.99 -11.55 25.64
N GLY A 71 20.10 -12.21 25.29
CA GLY A 71 20.20 -13.66 25.15
C GLY A 71 19.79 -14.17 23.74
N CYS A 72 19.74 -13.30 22.75
CA CYS A 72 19.45 -13.69 21.38
C CYS A 72 20.51 -14.64 20.81
N THR A 73 20.07 -15.61 20.02
CA THR A 73 20.92 -16.57 19.32
C THR A 73 20.81 -16.49 17.79
N VAL A 74 19.92 -15.62 17.29
CA VAL A 74 19.73 -15.32 15.88
C VAL A 74 19.68 -13.81 15.70
N PHE A 75 20.34 -13.31 14.67
CA PHE A 75 20.23 -11.92 14.26
C PHE A 75 19.88 -11.87 12.76
N ARG A 76 18.82 -11.18 12.41
CA ARG A 76 18.45 -10.95 11.01
C ARG A 76 18.80 -9.52 10.63
N LEU A 77 19.46 -9.40 9.47
CA LEU A 77 19.73 -8.13 8.81
C LEU A 77 19.45 -8.24 7.32
N SER A 78 19.20 -7.14 6.66
CA SER A 78 19.22 -7.08 5.19
C SER A 78 20.49 -6.40 4.68
N LEU A 79 20.85 -6.70 3.45
CA LEU A 79 22.00 -6.09 2.77
C LEU A 79 21.51 -5.02 1.81
N SER A 80 22.08 -3.84 1.86
CA SER A 80 21.78 -2.78 0.88
C SER A 80 22.34 -3.16 -0.50
N TRP A 81 21.46 -3.64 -1.38
CA TRP A 81 21.85 -3.99 -2.74
C TRP A 81 22.41 -2.79 -3.50
N ALA A 82 21.82 -1.60 -3.32
CA ALA A 82 22.30 -0.37 -3.94
C ALA A 82 23.74 0.01 -3.53
N ARG A 83 24.10 -0.27 -2.27
CA ARG A 83 25.46 -0.03 -1.76
C ARG A 83 26.44 -1.08 -2.27
N LEU A 84 26.03 -2.36 -2.34
CA LEU A 84 26.87 -3.46 -2.79
C LEU A 84 27.08 -3.49 -4.30
N GLU A 85 26.09 -3.03 -5.07
CA GLU A 85 26.13 -2.94 -6.53
C GLU A 85 25.63 -1.56 -6.98
N PRO A 86 26.46 -0.48 -6.85
CA PRO A 86 26.07 0.86 -7.21
C PRO A 86 25.80 1.06 -8.72
N GLU A 87 26.49 0.29 -9.56
CA GLU A 87 26.29 0.27 -11.01
C GLU A 87 26.16 -1.19 -11.49
N PRO A 88 25.54 -1.45 -12.65
CA PRO A 88 25.32 -2.81 -13.14
C PRO A 88 26.63 -3.62 -13.25
N GLY A 89 26.79 -4.63 -12.41
CA GLY A 89 27.97 -5.51 -12.39
C GLY A 89 29.22 -4.92 -11.74
N VAL A 90 29.13 -3.72 -11.19
CA VAL A 90 30.24 -3.08 -10.44
C VAL A 90 29.97 -3.32 -8.95
N TRP A 91 30.84 -4.08 -8.32
CA TRP A 91 30.72 -4.48 -6.92
C TRP A 91 31.57 -3.59 -6.02
N ASN A 92 30.98 -3.13 -4.92
CA ASN A 92 31.67 -2.31 -3.91
C ASN A 92 32.39 -3.23 -2.90
N ASP A 93 33.69 -3.44 -3.11
CA ASP A 93 34.50 -4.34 -2.27
C ASP A 93 34.59 -3.87 -0.81
N GLU A 94 34.60 -2.54 -0.56
CA GLU A 94 34.63 -1.99 0.78
C GLU A 94 33.32 -2.27 1.53
N ALA A 95 32.18 -2.15 0.86
CA ALA A 95 30.88 -2.46 1.45
C ALA A 95 30.76 -3.98 1.74
N PHE A 96 31.26 -4.85 0.87
CA PHE A 96 31.32 -6.29 1.14
C PHE A 96 32.24 -6.61 2.34
N ALA A 97 33.41 -5.97 2.43
CA ALA A 97 34.31 -6.15 3.57
C ALA A 97 33.66 -5.69 4.87
N HIS A 98 32.90 -4.58 4.85
CA HIS A 98 32.17 -4.10 6.01
C HIS A 98 31.07 -5.08 6.45
N TYR A 99 30.21 -5.56 5.54
CA TYR A 99 29.20 -6.58 5.89
C TYR A 99 29.83 -7.88 6.39
N ARG A 100 31.01 -8.24 5.86
CA ARG A 100 31.75 -9.40 6.36
C ARG A 100 32.16 -9.21 7.84
N ASP A 101 32.60 -8.00 8.21
CA ASP A 101 32.92 -7.68 9.60
C ASP A 101 31.65 -7.69 10.48
N VAL A 102 30.52 -7.15 10.02
CA VAL A 102 29.24 -7.25 10.72
C VAL A 102 28.86 -8.72 11.01
N LEU A 103 28.92 -9.57 9.99
CA LEU A 103 28.60 -10.99 10.10
C LEU A 103 29.59 -11.75 11.00
N GLN A 104 30.87 -11.38 10.99
CA GLN A 104 31.87 -11.96 11.87
C GLN A 104 31.61 -11.58 13.33
N VAL A 105 31.25 -10.32 13.60
CA VAL A 105 30.87 -9.85 14.95
C VAL A 105 29.65 -10.59 15.50
N LEU A 106 28.65 -10.87 14.64
CA LEU A 106 27.52 -11.70 15.02
C LEU A 106 27.94 -13.12 15.41
N ARG A 107 28.81 -13.72 14.61
CA ARG A 107 29.37 -15.06 14.88
C ARG A 107 30.16 -15.11 16.17
N ASP A 108 31.02 -14.11 16.41
CA ASP A 108 31.83 -14.00 17.62
C ASP A 108 30.95 -13.77 18.85
N ALA A 109 29.81 -13.14 18.69
CA ALA A 109 28.77 -12.98 19.72
C ALA A 109 27.93 -14.27 19.95
N GLY A 110 28.20 -15.36 19.22
CA GLY A 110 27.48 -16.63 19.32
C GLY A 110 26.10 -16.65 18.64
N MET A 111 25.83 -15.72 17.74
CA MET A 111 24.57 -15.64 17.01
C MET A 111 24.70 -16.18 15.58
N SER A 112 23.67 -16.90 15.13
CA SER A 112 23.50 -17.24 13.70
C SER A 112 22.95 -16.04 12.92
N ALA A 113 23.44 -15.87 11.70
CA ALA A 113 23.03 -14.77 10.83
C ALA A 113 21.94 -15.22 9.83
N THR A 114 20.79 -14.54 9.85
CA THR A 114 19.79 -14.63 8.80
C THR A 114 19.89 -13.38 7.92
N VAL A 115 20.19 -13.56 6.63
CA VAL A 115 20.43 -12.45 5.72
C VAL A 115 19.29 -12.31 4.71
N THR A 116 18.67 -11.13 4.66
CA THR A 116 17.68 -10.76 3.66
C THR A 116 18.36 -10.10 2.47
N LEU A 117 18.08 -10.60 1.26
CA LEU A 117 18.68 -10.10 0.03
C LEU A 117 17.94 -8.91 -0.57
N VAL A 118 16.61 -8.96 -0.59
CA VAL A 118 15.75 -7.88 -1.11
C VAL A 118 14.71 -7.54 -0.06
N HIS A 119 14.90 -6.42 0.62
CA HIS A 119 13.98 -5.94 1.67
C HIS A 119 13.20 -4.72 1.19
N ASN A 120 12.39 -4.92 0.15
CA ASN A 120 11.57 -3.87 -0.47
C ASN A 120 12.39 -2.69 -1.03
N THR A 121 13.68 -2.90 -1.24
CA THR A 121 14.63 -1.94 -1.82
C THR A 121 15.47 -2.63 -2.89
N TRP A 122 15.88 -1.89 -3.92
CA TRP A 122 16.81 -2.31 -4.97
C TRP A 122 17.44 -1.08 -5.63
N PRO A 123 18.60 -1.25 -6.30
CA PRO A 123 19.29 -0.14 -6.96
C PRO A 123 18.48 0.46 -8.10
N LEU A 124 18.70 1.75 -8.40
CA LEU A 124 18.03 2.44 -9.49
C LEU A 124 18.29 1.79 -10.86
N HIS A 125 19.48 1.23 -11.08
CA HIS A 125 19.79 0.54 -12.33
C HIS A 125 18.95 -0.75 -12.51
N VAL A 126 18.54 -1.41 -11.42
CA VAL A 126 17.62 -2.57 -11.47
C VAL A 126 16.21 -2.09 -11.82
N GLN A 127 15.79 -0.92 -11.30
CA GLN A 127 14.51 -0.31 -11.65
C GLN A 127 14.47 0.09 -13.12
N ALA A 128 15.56 0.67 -13.65
CA ALA A 128 15.66 1.18 -15.03
C ALA A 128 15.96 0.09 -16.07
N ALA A 129 16.35 -1.13 -15.66
CA ALA A 129 16.75 -2.18 -16.56
C ALA A 129 15.61 -2.71 -17.44
N GLY A 130 15.94 -3.18 -18.63
CA GLY A 130 14.98 -3.79 -19.56
C GLY A 130 13.93 -2.80 -20.03
N SER A 131 12.66 -3.05 -19.69
CA SER A 131 11.53 -2.16 -20.02
C SER A 131 11.43 -0.92 -19.12
N GLY A 132 12.33 -0.75 -18.15
CA GLY A 132 12.27 0.31 -17.15
C GLY A 132 11.24 0.08 -16.03
N ALA A 133 10.70 -1.11 -15.94
CA ALA A 133 9.59 -1.43 -15.03
C ALA A 133 10.01 -2.28 -13.80
N GLY A 134 11.31 -2.33 -13.47
CA GLY A 134 11.82 -2.98 -12.26
C GLY A 134 11.34 -4.41 -12.08
N LEU A 135 10.44 -4.63 -11.13
CA LEU A 135 9.86 -5.95 -10.82
C LEU A 135 9.07 -6.58 -11.98
N LEU A 136 8.54 -5.79 -12.93
CA LEU A 136 7.82 -6.30 -14.10
C LEU A 136 8.76 -6.79 -15.20
N ASP A 137 10.01 -6.36 -15.18
CA ASP A 137 10.96 -6.82 -16.18
C ASP A 137 11.25 -8.33 -16.03
N LYS A 138 11.17 -9.05 -17.15
CA LYS A 138 11.43 -10.50 -17.18
C LYS A 138 12.86 -10.87 -16.74
N GLY A 139 13.80 -9.94 -16.81
CA GLY A 139 15.18 -10.11 -16.34
C GLY A 139 15.34 -9.87 -14.82
N PHE A 140 14.33 -9.38 -14.12
CA PHE A 140 14.41 -9.15 -12.67
C PHE A 140 14.82 -10.41 -11.88
N PRO A 141 14.24 -11.60 -12.11
CA PRO A 141 14.67 -12.83 -11.45
C PRO A 141 16.14 -13.17 -11.65
N ASP A 142 16.70 -12.90 -12.83
CA ASP A 142 18.12 -13.16 -13.12
C ASP A 142 19.06 -12.17 -12.42
N ARG A 143 18.64 -10.90 -12.30
CA ARG A 143 19.39 -9.91 -11.53
C ARG A 143 19.44 -10.26 -10.04
N VAL A 144 18.30 -10.67 -9.46
CA VAL A 144 18.26 -11.16 -8.07
C VAL A 144 19.14 -12.39 -7.89
N ALA A 145 19.11 -13.33 -8.82
CA ALA A 145 19.96 -14.52 -8.77
C ALA A 145 21.47 -14.19 -8.86
N ARG A 146 21.85 -13.22 -9.70
CA ARG A 146 23.24 -12.75 -9.81
C ARG A 146 23.70 -12.09 -8.51
N PHE A 147 22.88 -11.20 -7.93
CA PHE A 147 23.15 -10.59 -6.62
C PHE A 147 23.27 -11.65 -5.53
N ALA A 148 22.34 -12.60 -5.48
CA ALA A 148 22.38 -13.72 -4.54
C ALA A 148 23.64 -14.57 -4.66
N ALA A 149 24.11 -14.83 -5.90
CA ALA A 149 25.34 -15.55 -6.16
C ALA A 149 26.57 -14.81 -5.60
N GLU A 150 26.66 -13.51 -5.85
CA GLU A 150 27.78 -12.69 -5.36
C GLU A 150 27.82 -12.62 -3.83
N VAL A 151 26.67 -12.42 -3.19
CA VAL A 151 26.54 -12.48 -1.72
C VAL A 151 26.98 -13.85 -1.20
N ALA A 152 26.51 -14.94 -1.80
CA ALA A 152 26.87 -16.29 -1.38
C ALA A 152 28.37 -16.58 -1.60
N HIS A 153 28.99 -16.03 -2.64
CA HIS A 153 30.41 -16.16 -2.92
C HIS A 153 31.25 -15.43 -1.86
N ARG A 154 30.92 -14.16 -1.57
CA ARG A 154 31.73 -13.30 -0.72
C ARG A 154 31.44 -13.42 0.78
N LEU A 155 30.19 -13.72 1.16
CA LEU A 155 29.72 -13.69 2.55
C LEU A 155 29.15 -15.04 3.03
N GLY A 156 28.93 -15.99 2.12
CA GLY A 156 28.14 -17.19 2.41
C GLY A 156 28.73 -18.16 3.44
N ASP A 157 30.00 -18.02 3.80
CA ASP A 157 30.64 -18.77 4.90
C ASP A 157 30.19 -18.26 6.30
N LEU A 158 29.63 -17.05 6.36
CA LEU A 158 29.14 -16.40 7.58
C LEU A 158 27.61 -16.36 7.69
N ILE A 159 26.90 -16.77 6.63
CA ILE A 159 25.43 -16.72 6.56
C ILE A 159 24.87 -18.12 6.80
N ASP A 160 23.96 -18.23 7.78
CA ASP A 160 23.29 -19.50 8.13
C ASP A 160 22.00 -19.69 7.31
N ASP A 161 21.19 -18.65 7.20
CA ASP A 161 19.91 -18.66 6.48
C ASP A 161 19.76 -17.43 5.57
N TYR A 162 19.15 -17.62 4.40
CA TYR A 162 18.84 -16.55 3.47
C TYR A 162 17.32 -16.31 3.40
N VAL A 163 16.89 -15.07 3.52
CA VAL A 163 15.59 -14.59 3.09
C VAL A 163 15.76 -13.93 1.72
N THR A 164 15.29 -14.56 0.66
CA THR A 164 15.54 -14.04 -0.69
C THR A 164 14.75 -12.79 -1.00
N LEU A 165 13.48 -12.75 -0.58
CA LEU A 165 12.56 -11.63 -0.75
C LEU A 165 11.81 -11.43 0.57
N ASN A 166 11.85 -10.20 1.09
CA ASN A 166 11.02 -9.79 2.21
C ASN A 166 9.59 -9.54 1.75
N GLU A 167 8.62 -10.06 2.46
CA GLU A 167 7.19 -9.81 2.28
C GLU A 167 6.75 -9.72 0.79
N PRO A 168 7.00 -10.75 -0.06
CA PRO A 168 6.73 -10.66 -1.50
C PRO A 168 5.26 -10.35 -1.81
N ASN A 169 4.34 -10.67 -0.90
CA ASN A 169 2.93 -10.34 -1.03
C ASN A 169 2.64 -8.84 -0.79
N GLN A 170 3.46 -8.15 0.00
CA GLN A 170 3.34 -6.70 0.18
C GLN A 170 3.72 -5.93 -1.08
N LEU A 171 4.70 -6.38 -1.84
CA LEU A 171 5.05 -5.78 -3.13
C LEU A 171 3.86 -5.80 -4.08
N VAL A 172 3.15 -6.92 -4.14
CA VAL A 172 1.95 -7.06 -4.98
C VAL A 172 0.77 -6.23 -4.43
N TYR A 173 0.59 -6.24 -3.13
CA TYR A 173 -0.43 -5.43 -2.46
C TYR A 173 -0.25 -3.94 -2.74
N GLY A 174 0.95 -3.42 -2.58
CA GLY A 174 1.26 -2.03 -2.86
C GLY A 174 1.05 -1.67 -4.32
N TRP A 175 1.34 -2.58 -5.25
CA TRP A 175 1.09 -2.38 -6.67
C TRP A 175 -0.40 -2.20 -6.99
N ILE A 176 -1.25 -3.04 -6.41
CA ILE A 176 -2.71 -2.97 -6.61
C ILE A 176 -3.30 -1.71 -6.00
N LYS A 177 -2.83 -1.32 -4.84
CA LYS A 177 -3.35 -0.15 -4.14
C LYS A 177 -3.01 1.16 -4.85
N GLY A 178 -2.02 1.18 -5.74
CA GLY A 178 -1.48 2.42 -6.31
C GLY A 178 -0.87 3.32 -5.24
N PHE A 179 -0.38 2.72 -4.20
CA PHE A 179 0.19 3.29 -3.01
C PHE A 179 1.70 3.52 -3.17
N TRP A 180 2.45 3.78 -2.10
CA TRP A 180 3.89 3.94 -2.15
C TRP A 180 4.63 2.79 -2.90
N MET A 181 4.06 1.58 -2.89
CA MET A 181 4.61 0.43 -3.60
C MET A 181 4.49 0.56 -5.12
N ALA A 182 3.43 1.15 -5.66
CA ALA A 182 3.35 1.42 -7.08
C ALA A 182 4.45 2.40 -7.53
N ALA A 183 4.75 3.41 -6.70
CA ALA A 183 5.86 4.32 -6.95
C ALA A 183 7.24 3.64 -6.83
N TYR A 184 7.34 2.53 -6.13
CA TYR A 184 8.54 1.70 -6.09
C TYR A 184 8.76 0.86 -7.32
N ALA A 185 7.72 0.28 -7.80
CA ALA A 185 7.80 -0.65 -8.89
C ALA A 185 7.90 0.06 -10.24
N MET A 186 7.51 1.33 -10.30
CA MET A 186 7.54 2.18 -11.49
C MET A 186 8.56 3.29 -11.33
N PRO A 187 9.27 3.66 -12.39
CA PRO A 187 10.17 4.81 -12.35
C PRO A 187 9.44 6.06 -11.86
N PRO A 188 10.07 6.92 -11.05
CA PRO A 188 9.49 8.20 -10.67
C PRO A 188 9.03 9.00 -11.90
N GLY A 189 7.82 9.56 -11.85
CA GLY A 189 7.24 10.32 -12.95
C GLY A 189 6.42 9.51 -13.97
N GLN A 190 6.36 8.19 -13.85
CA GLN A 190 5.43 7.39 -14.64
C GLN A 190 3.98 7.70 -14.25
N PRO A 191 3.08 7.86 -15.24
CA PRO A 191 1.67 8.12 -14.97
C PRO A 191 1.02 6.91 -14.27
N PRO A 192 -0.01 7.12 -13.44
CA PRO A 192 -0.81 6.02 -12.93
C PRO A 192 -1.51 5.28 -14.06
N TYR A 193 -1.94 4.06 -13.78
CA TYR A 193 -2.59 3.21 -14.77
C TYR A 193 -3.83 3.88 -15.40
N GLU A 194 -3.91 3.81 -16.72
CA GLU A 194 -5.07 4.29 -17.49
C GLU A 194 -6.32 3.46 -17.21
N SER A 195 -6.16 2.19 -16.85
CA SER A 195 -7.28 1.29 -16.55
C SER A 195 -6.92 0.26 -15.46
N GLY A 196 -7.95 -0.24 -14.76
CA GLY A 196 -7.78 -1.35 -13.82
C GLY A 196 -7.34 -2.65 -14.48
N ASP A 197 -7.63 -2.83 -15.77
CA ASP A 197 -7.20 -4.01 -16.52
C ASP A 197 -5.69 -3.97 -16.79
N ALA A 198 -5.14 -2.82 -17.18
CA ALA A 198 -3.70 -2.63 -17.34
C ALA A 198 -2.94 -2.88 -16.03
N GLN A 199 -3.45 -2.34 -14.91
CA GLN A 199 -2.87 -2.62 -13.59
C GLN A 199 -2.91 -4.12 -13.25
N MET A 200 -3.98 -4.81 -13.61
CA MET A 200 -4.11 -6.24 -13.34
C MET A 200 -3.20 -7.08 -14.24
N ASP A 201 -2.92 -6.66 -15.46
CA ASP A 201 -1.93 -7.30 -16.35
C ASP A 201 -0.53 -7.24 -15.75
N ASP A 202 -0.16 -6.10 -15.18
CA ASP A 202 1.12 -5.94 -14.49
C ASP A 202 1.18 -6.81 -13.23
N VAL A 203 0.12 -6.88 -12.43
CA VAL A 203 0.04 -7.78 -11.28
C VAL A 203 0.22 -9.24 -11.68
N LEU A 204 -0.41 -9.66 -12.78
CA LEU A 204 -0.26 -11.01 -13.33
C LEU A 204 1.14 -11.31 -13.90
N THR A 205 1.90 -10.26 -14.25
CA THR A 205 3.31 -10.34 -14.63
C THR A 205 4.21 -10.36 -13.40
N LEU A 206 3.93 -9.53 -12.40
CA LEU A 206 4.70 -9.38 -11.18
C LEU A 206 4.76 -10.66 -10.36
N ILE A 207 3.60 -11.32 -10.16
CA ILE A 207 3.50 -12.51 -9.31
C ILE A 207 4.46 -13.63 -9.75
N PRO A 208 4.43 -14.13 -11.00
CA PRO A 208 5.37 -15.17 -11.43
C PRO A 208 6.83 -14.72 -11.42
N ASN A 209 7.13 -13.42 -11.64
CA ASN A 209 8.48 -12.90 -11.53
C ASN A 209 9.02 -13.00 -10.10
N LEU A 210 8.21 -12.71 -9.09
CA LEU A 210 8.62 -12.86 -7.68
C LEU A 210 8.92 -14.32 -7.32
N PHE A 211 8.06 -15.27 -7.75
CA PHE A 211 8.31 -16.69 -7.55
C PHE A 211 9.61 -17.14 -8.22
N ARG A 212 9.83 -16.72 -9.48
CA ARG A 212 11.08 -17.04 -10.20
C ARG A 212 12.31 -16.39 -9.56
N ALA A 213 12.17 -15.14 -9.03
CA ALA A 213 13.28 -14.48 -8.35
C ALA A 213 13.73 -15.28 -7.13
N HIS A 214 12.79 -15.74 -6.29
CA HIS A 214 13.11 -16.62 -5.17
C HIS A 214 13.78 -17.93 -5.64
N ALA A 215 13.17 -18.65 -6.58
CA ALA A 215 13.67 -19.95 -7.02
C ALA A 215 15.08 -19.86 -7.64
N LYS A 216 15.32 -18.86 -8.51
CA LYS A 216 16.64 -18.63 -9.13
C LYS A 216 17.68 -18.15 -8.11
N ALA A 217 17.32 -17.29 -7.17
CA ALA A 217 18.22 -16.87 -6.10
C ALA A 217 18.65 -18.06 -5.24
N ARG A 218 17.69 -18.89 -4.80
CA ARG A 218 18.00 -20.13 -4.06
C ARG A 218 18.93 -21.05 -4.84
N GLU A 219 18.66 -21.27 -6.11
CA GLU A 219 19.50 -22.10 -6.98
C GLU A 219 20.93 -21.54 -7.07
N ALA A 220 21.06 -20.22 -7.28
CA ALA A 220 22.35 -19.54 -7.36
C ALA A 220 23.15 -19.65 -6.05
N ILE A 221 22.51 -19.44 -4.91
CA ILE A 221 23.11 -19.62 -3.59
C ILE A 221 23.63 -21.07 -3.44
N ARG A 222 22.79 -22.07 -3.73
CA ARG A 222 23.14 -23.48 -3.52
C ARG A 222 24.18 -24.03 -4.47
N ARG A 223 24.38 -23.42 -5.63
CA ARG A 223 25.52 -23.74 -6.50
C ARG A 223 26.86 -23.42 -5.84
N ILE A 224 26.89 -22.38 -5.02
CA ILE A 224 28.11 -21.91 -4.33
C ILE A 224 28.20 -22.52 -2.91
N ARG A 225 27.07 -22.59 -2.21
CA ARG A 225 26.94 -23.14 -0.86
C ARG A 225 25.85 -24.22 -0.83
N PRO A 226 26.18 -25.50 -1.15
CA PRO A 226 25.16 -26.55 -1.29
C PRO A 226 24.30 -26.80 -0.04
N SER A 227 24.81 -26.54 1.15
CA SER A 227 24.11 -26.70 2.42
C SER A 227 23.29 -25.46 2.83
N ALA A 228 23.43 -24.34 2.12
CA ALA A 228 22.72 -23.11 2.48
C ALA A 228 21.19 -23.29 2.37
N ARG A 229 20.47 -22.68 3.30
CA ARG A 229 19.01 -22.69 3.33
C ARG A 229 18.48 -21.33 2.88
N ALA A 230 17.46 -21.34 2.01
CA ALA A 230 16.81 -20.14 1.53
C ALA A 230 15.28 -20.24 1.68
N GLY A 231 14.68 -19.19 2.22
CA GLY A 231 13.25 -19.04 2.39
C GLY A 231 12.79 -17.64 1.99
N THR A 232 11.55 -17.34 2.31
CA THR A 232 10.89 -16.02 2.21
C THR A 232 10.02 -15.83 3.43
N ASN A 233 9.60 -14.60 3.72
CA ASN A 233 8.76 -14.26 4.86
C ASN A 233 7.53 -13.45 4.41
N PRO A 234 6.50 -14.08 3.81
CA PRO A 234 5.27 -13.36 3.49
C PRO A 234 4.60 -12.83 4.74
N LEU A 235 4.07 -11.59 4.67
CA LEU A 235 3.19 -11.05 5.71
C LEU A 235 1.89 -11.84 5.74
N VAL A 236 1.55 -12.38 6.89
CA VAL A 236 0.32 -13.13 7.11
C VAL A 236 -0.62 -12.35 8.03
N LEU A 237 -1.86 -12.18 7.58
CA LEU A 237 -2.90 -11.56 8.38
C LEU A 237 -3.70 -12.65 9.11
N GLY A 238 -3.93 -12.45 10.40
CA GLY A 238 -4.81 -13.32 11.19
C GLY A 238 -6.27 -13.14 10.81
N LEU A 239 -6.87 -14.13 10.14
CA LEU A 239 -8.28 -14.16 9.79
C LEU A 239 -8.96 -15.40 10.40
N PRO A 240 -10.28 -15.37 10.70
CA PRO A 240 -11.01 -16.55 11.12
C PRO A 240 -10.82 -17.69 10.11
N GLN A 241 -10.51 -18.89 10.60
CA GLN A 241 -10.13 -20.04 9.75
C GLN A 241 -11.13 -20.37 8.64
N TRP A 242 -12.44 -20.20 8.89
CA TRP A 242 -13.46 -20.48 7.90
C TRP A 242 -13.39 -19.50 6.72
N LEU A 243 -13.05 -18.22 6.99
CA LEU A 243 -12.83 -17.22 5.95
C LEU A 243 -11.55 -17.51 5.20
N GLN A 244 -10.44 -17.73 5.91
CA GLN A 244 -9.17 -18.06 5.28
C GLN A 244 -9.35 -19.24 4.32
N ARG A 245 -10.02 -20.31 4.76
CA ARG A 245 -10.32 -21.46 3.90
C ARG A 245 -11.21 -21.12 2.70
N TRP A 246 -12.17 -20.23 2.88
CA TRP A 246 -13.02 -19.78 1.76
C TRP A 246 -12.22 -18.99 0.74
N ILE A 247 -11.37 -18.06 1.18
CA ILE A 247 -10.48 -17.28 0.34
C ILE A 247 -9.51 -18.19 -0.42
N ASP A 248 -8.84 -19.10 0.28
CA ASP A 248 -7.87 -20.03 -0.30
C ASP A 248 -8.51 -20.92 -1.37
N ARG A 249 -9.74 -21.41 -1.13
CA ARG A 249 -10.50 -22.16 -2.13
C ARG A 249 -10.78 -21.31 -3.37
N THR A 250 -11.15 -20.05 -3.20
CA THR A 250 -11.42 -19.17 -4.33
C THR A 250 -10.16 -18.97 -5.18
N ALA A 251 -9.00 -18.74 -4.55
CA ALA A 251 -7.74 -18.60 -5.22
C ALA A 251 -7.34 -19.84 -6.05
N THR A 252 -7.55 -21.03 -5.49
CA THR A 252 -7.23 -22.31 -6.17
C THR A 252 -8.16 -22.63 -7.35
N HIS A 253 -9.30 -21.97 -7.48
CA HIS A 253 -10.26 -22.15 -8.57
C HIS A 253 -10.12 -21.14 -9.72
N LEU A 254 -9.20 -20.20 -9.64
CA LEU A 254 -8.91 -19.25 -10.71
C LEU A 254 -8.15 -19.97 -11.85
N LYS A 255 -8.81 -20.23 -12.98
CA LYS A 255 -8.28 -21.09 -14.04
C LYS A 255 -7.56 -20.32 -15.17
N SER A 256 -7.68 -18.99 -15.22
CA SER A 256 -7.05 -18.18 -16.26
C SER A 256 -6.84 -16.73 -15.81
N PRO A 257 -5.92 -15.98 -16.47
CA PRO A 257 -5.76 -14.54 -16.27
C PRO A 257 -7.08 -13.76 -16.40
N GLU A 258 -7.92 -14.10 -17.37
CA GLU A 258 -9.22 -13.46 -17.58
C GLU A 258 -10.20 -13.76 -16.44
N ALA A 259 -10.10 -14.92 -15.80
CA ALA A 259 -10.90 -15.25 -14.61
C ALA A 259 -10.47 -14.37 -13.42
N VAL A 260 -9.18 -14.12 -13.24
CA VAL A 260 -8.64 -13.20 -12.22
C VAL A 260 -9.15 -11.79 -12.47
N LYS A 261 -9.01 -11.27 -13.70
CA LYS A 261 -9.51 -9.94 -14.09
C LYS A 261 -11.01 -9.78 -13.86
N ARG A 262 -11.81 -10.75 -14.33
CA ARG A 262 -13.27 -10.73 -14.10
C ARG A 262 -13.63 -10.74 -12.63
N GLN A 263 -12.92 -11.51 -11.82
CA GLN A 263 -13.15 -11.56 -10.37
C GLN A 263 -12.74 -10.25 -9.70
N ALA A 264 -11.61 -9.65 -10.08
CA ALA A 264 -11.17 -8.33 -9.62
C ALA A 264 -12.23 -7.26 -9.95
N ALA A 265 -12.70 -7.23 -11.21
CA ALA A 265 -13.74 -6.32 -11.65
C ALA A 265 -15.06 -6.51 -10.86
N ARG A 266 -15.49 -7.75 -10.62
CA ARG A 266 -16.69 -8.03 -9.80
C ARG A 266 -16.53 -7.55 -8.36
N ILE A 267 -15.37 -7.76 -7.74
CA ILE A 267 -15.11 -7.28 -6.38
C ILE A 267 -15.07 -5.76 -6.37
N ALA A 268 -14.44 -5.12 -7.34
CA ALA A 268 -14.44 -3.68 -7.51
C ALA A 268 -15.87 -3.14 -7.70
N GLN A 269 -16.67 -3.76 -8.56
CA GLN A 269 -18.07 -3.40 -8.79
C GLN A 269 -18.95 -3.58 -7.56
N SER A 270 -18.87 -4.73 -6.86
CA SER A 270 -19.64 -4.96 -5.63
C SER A 270 -19.27 -3.96 -4.53
N ALA A 271 -18.02 -3.55 -4.52
CA ALA A 271 -17.50 -2.55 -3.60
C ALA A 271 -18.02 -1.13 -3.90
N ILE A 272 -18.38 -0.82 -5.14
CA ILE A 272 -18.93 0.48 -5.56
C ILE A 272 -20.43 0.59 -5.24
N VAL A 273 -21.18 -0.52 -5.35
CA VAL A 273 -22.65 -0.54 -5.30
C VAL A 273 -23.21 -0.45 -3.86
N GLU A 274 -22.46 -0.85 -2.84
CA GLU A 274 -23.07 -1.18 -1.54
C GLU A 274 -22.76 -0.20 -0.39
N GLY A 275 -22.17 0.99 -0.63
CA GLY A 275 -21.71 1.76 0.50
C GLY A 275 -22.14 3.20 0.64
N GLY A 276 -23.21 3.58 1.31
CA GLY A 276 -23.71 4.94 1.41
C GLY A 276 -23.36 5.73 2.68
N ARG A 277 -22.20 6.39 2.75
CA ARG A 277 -21.98 7.51 3.67
C ARG A 277 -22.78 8.74 3.20
N VAL A 278 -22.87 8.87 1.87
CA VAL A 278 -23.69 9.87 1.17
C VAL A 278 -24.49 9.20 0.06
N ASP A 279 -25.57 9.83 -0.37
CA ASP A 279 -26.38 9.33 -1.49
C ASP A 279 -25.80 9.73 -2.84
N CYS A 280 -25.19 10.93 -2.88
CA CYS A 280 -24.41 11.42 -4.02
C CYS A 280 -23.26 12.31 -3.54
N SER A 281 -22.26 12.50 -4.39
CA SER A 281 -21.12 13.37 -4.15
C SER A 281 -21.08 14.48 -5.18
N ILE A 282 -21.08 15.74 -4.74
CA ILE A 282 -20.95 16.96 -5.54
C ILE A 282 -19.71 17.69 -5.00
N ALA A 283 -18.54 17.38 -5.56
CA ALA A 283 -17.26 17.75 -4.94
C ALA A 283 -16.15 17.88 -5.98
N GLN A 284 -16.32 18.68 -7.02
CA GLN A 284 -15.39 18.87 -8.14
C GLN A 284 -14.87 17.55 -8.70
N ILE A 285 -15.76 16.59 -8.94
CA ILE A 285 -15.38 15.28 -9.45
C ILE A 285 -15.36 15.32 -10.96
N THR A 286 -14.19 15.25 -11.57
CA THR A 286 -14.05 15.14 -13.01
C THR A 286 -14.61 13.80 -13.51
N MET A 287 -15.48 13.88 -14.52
CA MET A 287 -16.04 12.73 -15.18
C MET A 287 -15.01 12.15 -16.16
N THR A 288 -14.60 10.90 -15.96
CA THR A 288 -13.71 10.15 -16.87
C THR A 288 -14.34 8.83 -17.25
N ALA A 289 -13.99 8.26 -18.42
CA ALA A 289 -14.46 6.95 -18.86
C ALA A 289 -14.19 5.86 -17.80
N GLN A 290 -13.03 5.88 -17.15
CA GLN A 290 -12.67 4.96 -16.07
C GLN A 290 -13.60 5.10 -14.85
N ARG A 291 -13.91 6.33 -14.42
CA ARG A 291 -14.79 6.57 -13.28
C ARG A 291 -16.25 6.20 -13.57
N GLN A 292 -16.69 6.34 -14.82
CA GLN A 292 -18.03 5.97 -15.27
C GLN A 292 -18.29 4.45 -15.25
N GLN A 293 -17.25 3.63 -15.33
CA GLN A 293 -17.37 2.17 -15.12
C GLN A 293 -17.79 1.81 -13.70
N HIS A 294 -17.60 2.74 -12.75
CA HIS A 294 -17.70 2.47 -11.32
C HIS A 294 -18.75 3.31 -10.58
N ALA A 295 -19.29 4.34 -11.21
CA ALA A 295 -20.32 5.20 -10.64
C ALA A 295 -21.20 5.78 -11.73
N PHE A 296 -22.48 6.07 -11.42
CA PHE A 296 -23.27 6.95 -12.25
C PHE A 296 -22.79 8.38 -12.11
N PHE A 297 -22.69 9.07 -13.24
CA PHE A 297 -22.41 10.50 -13.29
C PHE A 297 -23.60 11.24 -13.91
N SER A 298 -23.95 12.36 -13.30
CA SER A 298 -24.93 13.28 -13.85
C SER A 298 -24.45 13.96 -15.13
N GLU A 299 -25.34 14.73 -15.75
CA GLU A 299 -24.91 15.79 -16.67
C GLU A 299 -23.87 16.67 -15.94
N PRO A 300 -22.79 17.11 -16.65
CA PRO A 300 -21.82 18.00 -16.04
C PRO A 300 -22.44 19.32 -15.58
N TYR A 301 -22.01 19.79 -14.42
CA TYR A 301 -22.46 21.08 -13.91
C TYR A 301 -21.39 22.17 -14.02
N TYR A 302 -20.14 21.81 -14.30
CA TYR A 302 -19.02 22.73 -14.45
C TYR A 302 -18.00 22.22 -15.47
N ALA A 303 -17.30 23.14 -16.16
CA ALA A 303 -16.15 22.85 -17.01
C ALA A 303 -14.94 23.61 -16.48
N ALA A 304 -13.90 22.90 -16.07
CA ALA A 304 -12.63 23.45 -15.64
C ALA A 304 -11.58 23.23 -16.74
N HIS A 305 -10.48 24.01 -16.71
CA HIS A 305 -9.31 23.83 -17.55
C HIS A 305 -8.13 23.50 -16.68
N VAL A 306 -7.22 22.66 -17.15
CA VAL A 306 -5.94 22.48 -16.47
C VAL A 306 -5.10 23.75 -16.59
N ALA A 307 -4.43 24.12 -15.53
CA ALA A 307 -3.65 25.33 -15.42
C ALA A 307 -2.41 25.15 -14.54
N VAL A 308 -1.55 26.12 -14.58
CA VAL A 308 -0.33 26.22 -13.78
C VAL A 308 -0.37 27.51 -12.99
N LEU A 309 -0.23 27.42 -11.66
CA LEU A 309 0.04 28.57 -10.79
C LEU A 309 1.55 28.74 -10.68
N HIS A 310 2.04 29.96 -10.89
CA HIS A 310 3.46 30.30 -10.88
C HIS A 310 3.66 31.71 -10.32
N ALA A 311 4.91 32.08 -10.03
CA ALA A 311 5.22 33.43 -9.59
C ALA A 311 4.87 34.47 -10.68
N THR A 312 4.37 35.64 -10.24
CA THR A 312 4.08 36.76 -11.14
C THR A 312 5.33 37.12 -11.95
N GLY A 313 5.17 37.27 -13.26
CA GLY A 313 6.26 37.52 -14.20
C GLY A 313 7.03 36.29 -14.70
N PHE A 314 6.71 35.09 -14.20
CA PHE A 314 7.21 33.84 -14.76
C PHE A 314 6.47 33.53 -16.08
N ALA A 315 7.21 33.20 -17.13
CA ALA A 315 6.65 32.73 -18.40
C ALA A 315 6.90 31.22 -18.54
N LEU A 316 5.82 30.46 -18.62
CA LEU A 316 5.92 29.03 -18.93
C LEU A 316 6.46 28.86 -20.34
N PRO A 317 7.56 28.09 -20.55
CA PRO A 317 8.06 27.83 -21.90
C PRO A 317 7.01 27.15 -22.80
N GLU A 318 7.02 27.52 -24.09
CA GLU A 318 6.21 26.85 -25.10
C GLU A 318 7.11 26.10 -26.09
N PRO A 319 6.91 24.78 -26.31
CA PRO A 319 5.86 23.96 -25.70
C PRO A 319 6.19 23.54 -24.25
N ALA A 320 5.18 23.48 -23.39
CA ALA A 320 5.31 23.09 -21.98
C ALA A 320 5.95 21.69 -21.77
N GLN A 321 5.86 20.81 -22.78
CA GLN A 321 6.45 19.48 -22.78
C GLN A 321 7.98 19.47 -22.73
N GLU A 322 8.63 20.52 -23.17
CA GLU A 322 10.10 20.66 -23.15
C GLU A 322 10.61 21.32 -21.88
N TRP A 323 9.72 21.81 -21.04
CA TRP A 323 10.12 22.50 -19.81
C TRP A 323 10.72 21.54 -18.79
N ARG A 324 11.89 21.89 -18.27
CA ARG A 324 12.67 21.10 -17.30
C ARG A 324 12.63 21.67 -15.87
N GLY A 325 11.61 22.48 -15.56
CA GLY A 325 11.43 23.04 -14.24
C GLY A 325 10.86 22.04 -13.23
N ARG A 326 10.59 22.53 -12.02
CA ARG A 326 10.04 21.75 -10.90
C ARG A 326 8.54 22.03 -10.78
N VAL A 327 7.72 21.00 -10.93
CA VAL A 327 6.26 21.10 -10.91
C VAL A 327 5.71 20.38 -9.69
N ALA A 328 4.92 21.08 -8.87
CA ALA A 328 4.14 20.48 -7.80
C ALA A 328 2.77 20.02 -8.30
N VAL A 329 2.28 18.92 -7.75
CA VAL A 329 0.90 18.43 -7.88
C VAL A 329 0.41 17.95 -6.53
N VAL A 330 -0.89 18.00 -6.29
CA VAL A 330 -1.48 17.40 -5.09
C VAL A 330 -1.67 15.90 -5.34
N ALA A 331 -1.04 15.09 -4.50
CA ALA A 331 -1.12 13.62 -4.61
C ALA A 331 -2.58 13.14 -4.64
N ASP A 332 -2.82 12.02 -5.32
CA ASP A 332 -4.13 11.35 -5.41
C ASP A 332 -5.25 12.18 -6.06
N THR A 333 -4.89 13.19 -6.85
CA THR A 333 -5.81 13.97 -7.68
C THR A 333 -5.72 13.57 -9.17
N LEU A 334 -6.75 13.92 -9.96
CA LEU A 334 -6.68 13.71 -11.40
C LEU A 334 -5.57 14.56 -12.04
N PRO A 335 -5.39 15.86 -11.69
CA PRO A 335 -4.24 16.63 -12.17
C PRO A 335 -2.90 15.92 -11.92
N ALA A 336 -2.67 15.35 -10.72
CA ALA A 336 -1.45 14.58 -10.45
C ALA A 336 -1.28 13.39 -11.41
N SER A 337 -2.37 12.75 -11.81
CA SER A 337 -2.34 11.59 -12.70
C SER A 337 -2.03 11.93 -14.15
N ILE A 338 -2.32 13.14 -14.59
CA ILE A 338 -2.13 13.58 -16.00
C ILE A 338 -0.93 14.52 -16.17
N ALA A 339 -0.34 15.03 -15.07
CA ALA A 339 0.74 16.02 -15.11
C ALA A 339 1.97 15.55 -15.90
N GLY A 340 2.32 14.25 -15.80
CA GLY A 340 3.45 13.68 -16.54
C GLY A 340 3.29 13.74 -18.07
N GLY A 341 2.04 13.73 -18.57
CA GLY A 341 1.76 13.95 -19.99
C GLY A 341 1.92 15.41 -20.43
N TRP A 342 1.71 16.36 -19.52
CA TRP A 342 1.90 17.78 -19.75
C TRP A 342 3.36 18.23 -19.62
N PHE A 343 4.10 17.63 -18.67
CA PHE A 343 5.44 18.02 -18.29
C PHE A 343 6.40 16.81 -18.23
N PRO A 344 6.60 16.10 -19.36
CA PRO A 344 7.38 14.85 -19.35
C PRO A 344 8.87 15.07 -19.02
N ALA A 345 9.38 16.29 -19.21
CA ALA A 345 10.77 16.65 -18.93
C ALA A 345 10.98 17.35 -17.58
N ALA A 346 9.89 17.67 -16.85
CA ALA A 346 9.96 18.38 -15.57
C ALA A 346 10.18 17.45 -14.38
N ALA A 347 10.79 18.00 -13.32
CA ALA A 347 10.88 17.33 -12.02
C ALA A 347 9.54 17.46 -11.28
N MET A 348 8.84 16.33 -11.07
CA MET A 348 7.53 16.29 -10.41
C MET A 348 7.66 16.16 -8.91
N SER A 349 6.90 16.97 -8.14
CA SER A 349 6.77 16.89 -6.69
C SER A 349 5.30 16.60 -6.33
N TYR A 350 5.05 15.44 -5.70
CA TYR A 350 3.72 15.02 -5.27
C TYR A 350 3.52 15.40 -3.80
N LEU A 351 2.69 16.40 -3.53
CA LEU A 351 2.51 16.97 -2.20
C LEU A 351 1.17 16.53 -1.59
N PRO A 352 1.09 16.41 -0.25
CA PRO A 352 -0.07 15.77 0.40
C PRO A 352 -1.33 16.67 0.40
N SER A 353 -1.19 17.95 0.12
CA SER A 353 -2.32 18.89 0.12
C SER A 353 -2.02 20.13 -0.72
N MET A 354 -3.07 20.83 -1.12
CA MET A 354 -2.97 22.12 -1.79
C MET A 354 -2.21 23.16 -0.95
N ALA A 355 -2.42 23.17 0.36
CA ALA A 355 -1.70 24.07 1.27
C ALA A 355 -0.18 23.79 1.26
N ALA A 356 0.22 22.53 1.26
CA ALA A 356 1.62 22.13 1.16
C ALA A 356 2.22 22.53 -0.20
N ALA A 357 1.47 22.35 -1.29
CA ALA A 357 1.89 22.69 -2.63
C ALA A 357 2.10 24.21 -2.82
N VAL A 358 1.16 25.01 -2.32
CA VAL A 358 1.29 26.48 -2.33
C VAL A 358 2.42 26.94 -1.42
N ALA A 359 2.65 26.30 -0.28
CA ALA A 359 3.78 26.63 0.60
C ALA A 359 5.12 26.31 -0.08
N ALA A 360 5.23 25.19 -0.79
CA ALA A 360 6.44 24.85 -1.56
C ALA A 360 6.70 25.85 -2.69
N LEU A 361 5.66 26.28 -3.40
CA LEU A 361 5.78 27.34 -4.41
C LEU A 361 6.24 28.67 -3.79
N LYS A 362 5.70 29.04 -2.63
CA LYS A 362 6.11 30.27 -1.89
C LYS A 362 7.57 30.25 -1.43
N ARG A 363 8.12 29.09 -1.08
CA ARG A 363 9.53 28.95 -0.69
C ARG A 363 10.48 28.85 -1.87
N GLY A 364 9.96 28.66 -3.09
CA GLY A 364 10.77 28.40 -4.28
C GLY A 364 11.31 26.96 -4.36
N ASP A 365 10.71 26.01 -3.61
CA ASP A 365 11.05 24.60 -3.68
C ASP A 365 10.60 24.00 -5.02
N VAL A 366 9.52 24.56 -5.60
CA VAL A 366 8.99 24.27 -6.92
C VAL A 366 8.78 25.56 -7.70
N ASP A 367 8.78 25.47 -9.02
CA ASP A 367 8.65 26.63 -9.91
C ASP A 367 7.19 26.88 -10.33
N ALA A 368 6.37 25.81 -10.25
CA ALA A 368 4.97 25.85 -10.63
C ALA A 368 4.14 24.80 -9.89
N LEU A 369 2.83 25.05 -9.80
CA LEU A 369 1.82 24.14 -9.25
C LEU A 369 0.75 23.87 -10.32
N PHE A 370 0.55 22.59 -10.69
CA PHE A 370 -0.40 22.17 -11.71
C PHE A 370 -1.67 21.62 -11.07
N ASP A 371 -2.84 22.19 -11.43
CA ASP A 371 -4.18 21.75 -11.00
C ASP A 371 -5.25 22.33 -11.95
N ASP A 372 -6.54 22.13 -11.63
CA ASP A 372 -7.64 22.76 -12.32
C ASP A 372 -7.67 24.28 -12.07
N ASP A 373 -7.91 25.08 -13.10
CA ASP A 373 -7.87 26.54 -13.04
C ASP A 373 -8.82 27.13 -11.97
N VAL A 374 -9.97 26.54 -11.77
CA VAL A 374 -10.95 26.97 -10.77
C VAL A 374 -10.43 26.79 -9.33
N VAL A 375 -9.59 25.77 -9.13
CA VAL A 375 -8.94 25.51 -7.82
C VAL A 375 -7.80 26.50 -7.59
N LEU A 376 -7.03 26.81 -8.64
CA LEU A 376 -5.85 27.68 -8.55
C LEU A 376 -6.18 29.17 -8.45
N ARG A 377 -7.30 29.61 -9.03
CA ARG A 377 -7.70 31.05 -9.07
C ARG A 377 -7.74 31.72 -7.70
N GLN A 378 -8.04 31.01 -6.64
CA GLN A 378 -8.08 31.58 -5.28
C GLN A 378 -6.70 32.02 -4.75
N TYR A 379 -5.62 31.59 -5.39
CA TYR A 379 -4.24 31.90 -5.03
C TYR A 379 -3.62 33.00 -5.91
N VAL A 380 -4.33 33.44 -6.96
CA VAL A 380 -3.91 34.55 -7.82
C VAL A 380 -3.95 35.85 -7.05
N GLY A 381 -2.90 36.68 -7.20
CA GLY A 381 -2.74 37.96 -6.57
C GLY A 381 -1.39 38.60 -6.91
N ASP A 382 -0.89 39.47 -6.07
CA ASP A 382 0.36 40.21 -6.36
C ASP A 382 1.58 39.28 -6.56
N ALA A 383 1.59 38.12 -5.90
CA ALA A 383 2.73 37.20 -5.90
C ALA A 383 2.61 36.07 -6.96
N PHE A 384 1.39 35.72 -7.35
CA PHE A 384 1.14 34.55 -8.21
C PHE A 384 0.14 34.85 -9.30
N ASP A 385 0.39 34.21 -10.45
CA ASP A 385 -0.48 34.25 -11.63
C ASP A 385 -0.77 32.83 -12.12
N ILE A 386 -1.79 32.67 -12.99
CA ILE A 386 -2.10 31.37 -13.60
C ILE A 386 -1.99 31.42 -15.13
N THR A 387 -1.41 30.37 -15.68
CA THR A 387 -1.41 30.10 -17.11
C THR A 387 -2.25 28.87 -17.40
N ARG A 388 -3.33 29.01 -18.17
CA ARG A 388 -4.11 27.89 -18.67
C ARG A 388 -3.34 27.14 -19.74
N LEU A 389 -3.38 25.82 -19.69
CA LEU A 389 -2.77 24.98 -20.71
C LEU A 389 -3.77 24.64 -21.82
N PRO A 390 -3.32 24.56 -23.08
CA PRO A 390 -4.18 24.17 -24.19
C PRO A 390 -4.54 22.69 -24.08
N GLY A 391 -5.84 22.37 -23.93
CA GLY A 391 -6.31 20.98 -23.82
C GLY A 391 -7.82 20.88 -23.64
N PRO A 392 -8.35 19.66 -23.54
CA PRO A 392 -9.78 19.44 -23.36
C PRO A 392 -10.25 19.89 -21.98
N ASP A 393 -11.49 20.38 -21.93
CA ASP A 393 -12.15 20.73 -20.68
C ASP A 393 -12.25 19.54 -19.72
N GLN A 394 -12.10 19.83 -18.42
CA GLN A 394 -12.35 18.90 -17.33
C GLN A 394 -13.79 19.09 -16.85
N TYR A 395 -14.67 18.12 -17.11
CA TYR A 395 -16.09 18.22 -16.78
C TYR A 395 -16.38 17.69 -15.37
N PHE A 396 -16.83 18.56 -14.47
CA PHE A 396 -17.28 18.16 -13.13
C PHE A 396 -18.73 17.71 -13.17
N ALA A 397 -19.00 16.55 -12.59
CA ALA A 397 -20.34 15.97 -12.52
C ALA A 397 -20.61 15.36 -11.13
N VAL A 398 -21.89 15.17 -10.81
CA VAL A 398 -22.31 14.54 -9.57
C VAL A 398 -22.14 13.04 -9.69
N ALA A 399 -21.37 12.44 -8.77
CA ALA A 399 -21.18 10.99 -8.71
C ALA A 399 -22.18 10.34 -7.75
N MET A 400 -22.69 9.16 -8.11
CA MET A 400 -23.58 8.36 -7.28
C MET A 400 -23.41 6.86 -7.55
N GLY A 401 -23.85 6.01 -6.61
CA GLY A 401 -23.74 4.57 -6.74
C GLY A 401 -24.51 4.03 -7.96
N LEU A 402 -23.97 2.99 -8.60
CA LEU A 402 -24.67 2.21 -9.60
C LEU A 402 -25.95 1.65 -8.99
N GLY A 403 -27.09 1.69 -9.67
CA GLY A 403 -28.38 1.35 -9.10
C GLY A 403 -29.21 2.55 -8.59
N SER A 404 -28.65 3.76 -8.56
CA SER A 404 -29.35 4.99 -8.16
C SER A 404 -29.90 5.79 -9.35
N ARG A 405 -30.46 5.11 -10.36
CA ARG A 405 -30.93 5.74 -11.61
C ARG A 405 -32.01 6.79 -11.38
N THR A 406 -32.93 6.55 -10.44
CA THR A 406 -33.99 7.51 -10.11
C THR A 406 -33.39 8.79 -9.49
N LEU A 407 -32.38 8.65 -8.61
CA LEU A 407 -31.65 9.79 -8.07
C LEU A 407 -30.88 10.53 -9.16
N LEU A 408 -30.24 9.80 -10.10
CA LEU A 408 -29.55 10.39 -11.25
C LEU A 408 -30.47 11.31 -12.05
N ASN A 409 -31.68 10.83 -12.39
CA ASN A 409 -32.64 11.62 -13.14
C ASN A 409 -33.10 12.89 -12.38
N MET A 410 -33.20 12.82 -11.06
CA MET A 410 -33.52 13.98 -10.22
C MET A 410 -32.35 14.97 -10.15
N VAL A 411 -31.12 14.49 -10.07
CA VAL A 411 -29.91 15.31 -10.11
C VAL A 411 -29.77 16.02 -11.46
N ASP A 412 -29.94 15.29 -12.57
CA ASP A 412 -29.89 15.88 -13.92
C ASP A 412 -30.98 16.95 -14.10
N ARG A 413 -32.19 16.72 -13.55
CA ARG A 413 -33.25 17.72 -13.55
C ARG A 413 -32.84 18.96 -12.72
N ALA A 414 -32.32 18.76 -11.51
CA ALA A 414 -31.86 19.86 -10.66
C ALA A 414 -30.76 20.70 -11.34
N ILE A 415 -29.80 20.04 -12.02
CA ILE A 415 -28.73 20.72 -12.76
C ILE A 415 -29.31 21.55 -13.91
N ARG A 416 -30.26 21.00 -14.66
CA ARG A 416 -30.93 21.76 -15.74
C ARG A 416 -31.74 22.96 -15.21
N ASP A 417 -32.39 22.83 -14.06
CA ASP A 417 -33.14 23.92 -13.44
C ASP A 417 -32.18 25.02 -12.96
N VAL A 418 -31.08 24.69 -12.28
CA VAL A 418 -30.04 25.63 -11.83
C VAL A 418 -29.38 26.32 -13.04
N ARG A 419 -29.10 25.59 -14.11
CA ARG A 419 -28.52 26.16 -15.36
C ARG A 419 -29.40 27.22 -16.02
N ARG A 420 -30.71 27.13 -15.89
CA ARG A 420 -31.63 28.18 -16.41
C ARG A 420 -31.56 29.49 -15.60
N GLU A 421 -31.20 29.40 -14.32
CA GLU A 421 -31.10 30.54 -13.42
C GLU A 421 -29.67 31.15 -13.46
N HIS A 422 -28.66 30.39 -13.82
CA HIS A 422 -27.25 30.79 -13.90
C HIS A 422 -26.74 30.74 -15.33
N THR A 423 -26.79 31.88 -16.02
CA THR A 423 -26.40 31.99 -17.45
C THR A 423 -24.90 31.85 -17.69
N GLU A 424 -24.05 31.99 -16.65
CA GLU A 424 -22.61 31.74 -16.68
C GLU A 424 -22.24 30.24 -16.61
N MET A 425 -23.19 29.34 -16.32
CA MET A 425 -22.94 27.92 -16.45
C MET A 425 -22.73 27.56 -17.93
N PRO A 426 -21.76 26.71 -18.26
CA PRO A 426 -21.44 26.37 -19.64
C PRO A 426 -22.69 25.98 -20.43
N ASN A 427 -23.02 26.76 -21.50
CA ASN A 427 -24.17 26.50 -22.34
C ASN A 427 -23.98 25.18 -23.09
N ALA A 428 -24.97 24.33 -22.93
CA ALA A 428 -25.22 23.13 -23.73
C ALA A 428 -23.95 22.28 -24.03
N PHE A 429 -23.69 21.34 -23.17
CA PHE A 429 -22.85 20.21 -23.53
C PHE A 429 -23.47 19.57 -24.77
N ASN A 430 -22.80 19.71 -25.92
CA ASN A 430 -23.22 19.09 -27.15
C ASN A 430 -23.28 17.57 -26.91
N ARG A 431 -24.39 16.91 -27.25
CA ARG A 431 -24.55 15.45 -27.14
C ARG A 431 -23.40 14.69 -27.78
N LYS A 432 -22.71 15.24 -28.78
CA LYS A 432 -21.48 14.67 -29.36
C LYS A 432 -20.28 14.66 -28.38
N THR A 433 -20.16 15.63 -27.50
CA THR A 433 -19.07 15.67 -26.48
C THR A 433 -19.33 14.65 -25.41
N ILE A 434 -20.59 14.40 -25.02
CA ILE A 434 -20.98 13.34 -24.08
C ILE A 434 -20.81 11.95 -24.72
N ALA A 435 -21.08 11.80 -26.01
CA ALA A 435 -20.88 10.56 -26.78
C ALA A 435 -19.38 10.18 -26.88
N HIS A 436 -18.49 11.17 -26.96
CA HIS A 436 -17.03 10.92 -26.95
C HIS A 436 -16.51 10.38 -25.61
N ILE A 437 -17.29 10.53 -24.53
CA ILE A 437 -16.99 10.04 -23.19
C ILE A 437 -17.61 8.63 -22.96
N GLY A 438 -18.18 7.98 -23.98
CA GLY A 438 -18.51 6.54 -23.95
C GLY A 438 -19.92 6.15 -23.51
N ARG A 439 -20.91 7.07 -23.46
CA ARG A 439 -22.27 6.75 -22.98
C ARG A 439 -23.20 6.02 -23.98
N GLU A 440 -23.03 6.15 -25.27
CA GLU A 440 -24.02 5.64 -26.24
C GLU A 440 -23.85 4.17 -26.67
N GLU A 441 -22.62 3.65 -26.64
CA GLU A 441 -22.40 2.24 -27.01
C GLU A 441 -22.66 1.24 -25.87
N GLU A 442 -22.38 1.62 -24.61
CA GLU A 442 -22.62 0.76 -23.46
C GLU A 442 -24.07 0.75 -22.99
N ALA A 443 -24.78 1.86 -23.05
CA ALA A 443 -26.20 1.91 -22.69
C ALA A 443 -27.08 1.01 -23.58
N LYS A 444 -26.67 0.76 -24.83
CA LYS A 444 -27.36 -0.19 -25.76
C LYS A 444 -26.98 -1.65 -25.47
N LYS A 445 -25.82 -1.93 -24.91
CA LYS A 445 -25.41 -3.30 -24.53
C LYS A 445 -25.95 -3.73 -23.18
N ASP A 446 -26.02 -2.81 -22.21
CA ASP A 446 -26.51 -3.12 -20.85
C ASP A 446 -28.04 -3.21 -20.74
N SER A 447 -28.80 -2.60 -21.64
CA SER A 447 -30.26 -2.72 -21.64
C SER A 447 -30.78 -4.17 -21.88
N LYS A 448 -29.90 -5.07 -22.34
CA LYS A 448 -30.23 -6.49 -22.59
C LYS A 448 -29.70 -7.46 -21.52
N ARG A 449 -28.94 -6.98 -20.51
CA ARG A 449 -28.28 -7.86 -19.51
C ARG A 449 -28.62 -7.60 -18.04
N ALA A 450 -29.33 -6.54 -17.70
CA ALA A 450 -29.73 -6.28 -16.32
C ALA A 450 -31.12 -6.81 -16.05
N VAL A 451 -31.24 -7.85 -15.22
CA VAL A 451 -32.44 -8.04 -14.40
C VAL A 451 -32.63 -6.74 -13.63
N PRO A 452 -33.80 -6.09 -13.66
CA PRO A 452 -33.96 -4.80 -12.98
C PRO A 452 -33.86 -5.04 -11.46
N GLU A 453 -32.70 -4.78 -10.89
CA GLU A 453 -32.59 -4.58 -9.46
C GLU A 453 -33.41 -3.33 -9.13
N MET A 454 -34.47 -3.51 -8.34
CA MET A 454 -35.44 -2.44 -8.05
C MET A 454 -34.70 -1.29 -7.38
N ASP A 455 -34.61 -0.13 -8.08
CA ASP A 455 -33.99 1.09 -7.55
C ASP A 455 -34.70 1.53 -6.27
N ARG A 456 -34.07 1.26 -5.14
CA ARG A 456 -34.54 1.59 -3.79
C ARG A 456 -33.92 2.88 -3.25
N SER A 457 -33.11 3.61 -4.05
CA SER A 457 -32.36 4.79 -3.58
C SER A 457 -33.26 5.85 -2.98
N ILE A 458 -34.32 6.24 -3.70
CA ILE A 458 -35.26 7.29 -3.23
C ILE A 458 -36.08 6.83 -2.03
N ALA A 459 -36.50 5.57 -2.00
CA ALA A 459 -37.25 5.04 -0.84
C ALA A 459 -36.39 5.03 0.43
N ARG A 460 -35.10 4.74 0.32
CA ARG A 460 -34.12 4.81 1.41
C ARG A 460 -33.91 6.25 1.88
N ILE A 461 -33.71 7.19 0.95
CA ILE A 461 -33.52 8.62 1.23
C ILE A 461 -34.77 9.19 1.94
N ARG A 462 -35.98 8.92 1.43
CA ARG A 462 -37.23 9.38 2.04
C ARG A 462 -37.45 8.83 3.44
N ARG A 463 -37.12 7.55 3.68
CA ARG A 463 -37.23 6.93 5.00
C ARG A 463 -36.29 7.56 6.04
N ARG A 464 -35.12 8.06 5.63
CA ARG A 464 -34.17 8.77 6.48
C ARG A 464 -34.57 10.22 6.71
N GLY A 465 -35.41 10.81 5.90
CA GLY A 465 -35.88 12.21 6.00
C GLY A 465 -34.86 13.24 5.50
N LYS A 466 -33.69 12.85 5.03
CA LYS A 466 -32.64 13.75 4.53
C LYS A 466 -31.86 13.12 3.37
N LEU A 467 -31.49 13.95 2.39
CA LEU A 467 -30.53 13.66 1.35
C LEU A 467 -29.12 13.90 1.90
N ARG A 468 -28.23 12.90 1.88
CA ARG A 468 -26.83 13.04 2.28
C ARG A 468 -25.97 13.32 1.05
N VAL A 469 -25.29 14.46 1.07
CA VAL A 469 -24.47 14.93 -0.04
C VAL A 469 -23.03 15.15 0.41
N GLY A 470 -22.11 14.43 -0.21
CA GLY A 470 -20.68 14.67 -0.05
C GLY A 470 -20.26 15.94 -0.78
N ILE A 471 -19.56 16.83 -0.09
CA ILE A 471 -19.07 18.10 -0.65
C ILE A 471 -17.61 18.32 -0.28
N HIS A 472 -16.92 19.13 -1.07
CA HIS A 472 -15.55 19.55 -0.80
C HIS A 472 -15.48 21.07 -0.71
N PRO A 473 -15.47 21.64 0.52
CA PRO A 473 -15.42 23.09 0.70
C PRO A 473 -14.01 23.64 0.37
N GLY A 474 -13.94 24.93 0.00
CA GLY A 474 -12.67 25.62 -0.23
C GLY A 474 -12.47 26.12 -1.67
N VAL A 475 -13.44 25.88 -2.58
CA VAL A 475 -13.37 26.41 -3.95
C VAL A 475 -14.42 27.50 -4.15
N ALA A 476 -13.95 28.74 -4.32
CA ALA A 476 -14.80 29.90 -4.50
C ALA A 476 -15.76 29.75 -5.70
N GLY A 477 -17.03 30.10 -5.50
CA GLY A 477 -18.09 29.95 -6.51
C GLY A 477 -18.68 28.52 -6.58
N LEU A 478 -17.91 27.47 -6.31
CA LEU A 478 -18.40 26.09 -6.31
C LEU A 478 -18.91 25.67 -4.93
N CYS A 479 -18.04 25.66 -3.91
CA CYS A 479 -18.42 25.31 -2.56
C CYS A 479 -17.54 26.03 -1.53
N THR A 480 -18.13 26.90 -0.71
CA THR A 480 -17.46 27.60 0.37
C THR A 480 -18.25 27.49 1.68
N THR A 481 -17.58 27.69 2.81
CA THR A 481 -18.20 27.69 4.13
C THR A 481 -18.33 29.13 4.66
N SER A 482 -19.53 29.54 5.03
CA SER A 482 -19.71 30.80 5.79
C SER A 482 -19.30 30.60 7.25
N GLY A 483 -18.95 31.66 7.96
CA GLY A 483 -18.50 31.63 9.36
C GLY A 483 -19.49 31.04 10.40
N LYS A 484 -20.65 30.56 9.96
CA LYS A 484 -21.67 29.82 10.74
C LYS A 484 -21.81 28.35 10.30
N GLY A 485 -20.83 27.79 9.57
CA GLY A 485 -20.89 26.40 9.12
C GLY A 485 -21.90 26.11 7.99
N ARG A 486 -22.45 27.15 7.36
CA ARG A 486 -23.38 27.00 6.23
C ARG A 486 -22.61 26.96 4.92
N TYR A 487 -22.88 25.94 4.08
CA TYR A 487 -22.27 25.80 2.76
C TYR A 487 -23.02 26.64 1.73
N THR A 488 -22.26 27.37 0.88
CA THR A 488 -22.74 28.25 -0.19
C THR A 488 -21.97 28.00 -1.49
N GLY A 489 -22.57 28.33 -2.62
CA GLY A 489 -22.05 28.14 -3.96
C GLY A 489 -22.90 27.18 -4.78
N LEU A 490 -22.46 26.93 -6.02
CA LEU A 490 -23.19 26.15 -7.03
C LEU A 490 -23.50 24.70 -6.55
N GLU A 491 -22.55 24.03 -5.92
CA GLU A 491 -22.70 22.64 -5.49
C GLU A 491 -23.74 22.46 -4.37
N PRO A 492 -23.73 23.26 -3.28
CA PRO A 492 -24.78 23.26 -2.27
C PRO A 492 -26.16 23.66 -2.84
N GLU A 493 -26.22 24.53 -3.86
CA GLU A 493 -27.48 24.90 -4.51
C GLU A 493 -28.09 23.72 -5.27
N ILE A 494 -27.30 23.01 -6.08
CA ILE A 494 -27.74 21.77 -6.78
C ILE A 494 -28.25 20.76 -5.73
N ALA A 495 -27.55 20.55 -4.63
CA ALA A 495 -27.96 19.62 -3.59
C ALA A 495 -29.30 19.98 -2.96
N ARG A 496 -29.52 21.26 -2.65
CA ARG A 496 -30.80 21.76 -2.10
C ARG A 496 -31.94 21.61 -3.11
N ARG A 497 -31.66 21.80 -4.41
CA ARG A 497 -32.64 21.60 -5.46
C ARG A 497 -33.05 20.12 -5.57
N VAL A 498 -32.10 19.20 -5.44
CA VAL A 498 -32.40 17.75 -5.38
C VAL A 498 -33.22 17.42 -4.15
N ALA A 499 -32.89 17.95 -2.97
CA ALA A 499 -33.67 17.76 -1.75
C ALA A 499 -35.10 18.26 -1.91
N ARG A 500 -35.31 19.45 -2.52
CA ARG A 500 -36.63 19.97 -2.85
C ARG A 500 -37.43 19.04 -3.75
N LEU A 501 -36.78 18.40 -4.78
CA LEU A 501 -37.44 17.42 -5.66
C LEU A 501 -37.86 16.14 -4.92
N ILE A 502 -37.13 15.74 -3.88
CA ILE A 502 -37.40 14.51 -3.11
C ILE A 502 -38.43 14.75 -2.02
N PHE A 503 -38.32 15.86 -1.26
CA PHE A 503 -39.05 16.13 -0.04
C PHE A 503 -40.01 17.32 -0.10
N GLY A 504 -39.92 18.17 -1.14
CA GLY A 504 -40.60 19.46 -1.20
C GLY A 504 -39.85 20.57 -0.44
N ASP A 505 -38.84 20.22 0.37
CA ASP A 505 -38.08 21.14 1.22
C ASP A 505 -36.57 21.07 0.86
N PRO A 506 -35.95 22.22 0.47
CA PRO A 506 -34.54 22.29 0.15
C PRO A 506 -33.60 22.11 1.36
N GLU A 507 -34.08 22.29 2.58
CA GLU A 507 -33.30 22.16 3.81
C GLU A 507 -33.24 20.69 4.29
N CYS A 508 -33.98 19.77 3.66
CA CYS A 508 -33.84 18.33 3.89
C CYS A 508 -32.57 17.74 3.26
N VAL A 509 -31.45 18.43 3.41
CA VAL A 509 -30.11 18.01 2.97
C VAL A 509 -29.16 17.99 4.16
N GLU A 510 -28.31 16.94 4.20
CA GLU A 510 -27.20 16.80 5.14
C GLU A 510 -25.90 16.84 4.34
N PHE A 511 -25.10 17.88 4.53
CA PHE A 511 -23.81 18.01 3.88
C PHE A 511 -22.73 17.30 4.67
N VAL A 512 -21.96 16.46 3.98
CA VAL A 512 -20.83 15.68 4.54
C VAL A 512 -19.55 16.20 3.91
N PRO A 513 -18.70 16.96 4.63
CA PRO A 513 -17.43 17.43 4.10
C PRO A 513 -16.49 16.26 3.85
N MET A 514 -15.77 16.32 2.74
CA MET A 514 -14.89 15.24 2.26
C MET A 514 -13.55 15.80 1.81
N ALA A 515 -12.46 15.10 2.17
CA ALA A 515 -11.12 15.34 1.63
C ALA A 515 -10.89 14.57 0.31
N GLY A 516 -9.87 14.94 -0.45
CA GLY A 516 -9.53 14.49 -1.80
C GLY A 516 -10.02 13.10 -2.22
N GLU A 517 -9.42 12.03 -1.73
CA GLU A 517 -9.77 10.63 -2.07
C GLU A 517 -11.19 10.21 -1.65
N GLN A 518 -11.76 10.84 -0.64
CA GLN A 518 -13.08 10.48 -0.11
C GLN A 518 -14.23 10.88 -1.02
N ARG A 519 -13.99 11.75 -2.00
CA ARG A 519 -15.03 12.35 -2.87
C ARG A 519 -15.84 11.31 -3.65
N LEU A 520 -15.18 10.28 -4.16
CA LEU A 520 -15.83 9.15 -4.86
C LEU A 520 -16.19 8.00 -3.91
N SER A 521 -15.42 7.81 -2.83
CA SER A 521 -15.62 6.70 -1.89
C SER A 521 -16.74 6.93 -0.88
N ALA A 522 -17.12 8.18 -0.61
CA ALA A 522 -18.11 8.51 0.41
C ALA A 522 -19.59 8.26 0.01
N THR A 523 -19.87 7.91 -1.25
CA THR A 523 -21.22 7.47 -1.69
C THR A 523 -21.63 6.12 -1.09
N ARG A 524 -20.99 5.64 -0.01
CA ARG A 524 -21.02 4.27 0.51
C ARG A 524 -21.27 4.21 2.03
N SER A 525 -21.87 3.11 2.57
CA SER A 525 -22.25 2.98 3.99
C SER A 525 -21.07 2.68 4.93
N THR A 526 -21.17 3.09 6.22
CA THR A 526 -20.10 2.97 7.22
C THR A 526 -19.71 1.51 7.52
N LEU A 527 -20.68 0.59 7.51
CA LEU A 527 -20.47 -0.84 7.72
C LEU A 527 -19.67 -1.45 6.57
N LEU A 528 -20.01 -1.07 5.37
CA LEU A 528 -19.39 -1.51 4.14
C LEU A 528 -18.15 -0.67 3.79
N HIS A 529 -17.99 0.53 4.38
CA HIS A 529 -16.77 1.31 4.19
C HIS A 529 -15.56 0.65 4.88
N SER A 530 -15.75 0.08 6.07
CA SER A 530 -14.69 -0.70 6.74
C SER A 530 -14.43 -2.02 6.03
N LEU A 531 -15.48 -2.72 5.57
CA LEU A 531 -15.39 -3.85 4.64
C LEU A 531 -14.82 -3.43 3.30
N PHE A 532 -15.00 -2.19 2.89
CA PHE A 532 -14.61 -1.66 1.61
C PHE A 532 -13.18 -1.07 1.61
N ALA A 533 -12.75 -0.38 2.65
CA ALA A 533 -11.35 -0.05 2.83
C ALA A 533 -10.51 -1.33 2.94
N PHE A 534 -10.99 -2.32 3.67
CA PHE A 534 -10.47 -3.68 3.66
C PHE A 534 -10.55 -4.30 2.26
N ARG A 535 -11.68 -4.21 1.54
CA ARG A 535 -11.86 -4.71 0.17
C ARG A 535 -11.05 -3.92 -0.86
N LYS A 536 -10.96 -2.62 -0.80
CA LYS A 536 -10.20 -1.81 -1.77
C LYS A 536 -8.69 -2.00 -1.62
N SER A 537 -8.21 -2.23 -0.44
CA SER A 537 -6.79 -2.30 -0.12
C SER A 537 -6.25 -3.73 0.01
N LEU A 538 -6.94 -4.62 0.72
CA LEU A 538 -6.56 -6.02 0.91
C LEU A 538 -7.40 -6.99 0.09
N ALA A 539 -8.61 -6.61 -0.25
CA ALA A 539 -9.61 -7.57 -0.70
C ALA A 539 -9.60 -7.87 -2.18
N ILE A 540 -9.18 -6.97 -3.06
CA ILE A 540 -9.04 -7.38 -4.46
C ILE A 540 -8.04 -8.52 -4.51
N PHE A 541 -6.94 -8.40 -3.82
CA PHE A 541 -5.88 -9.39 -3.87
C PHE A 541 -6.04 -10.53 -2.85
N SER A 542 -6.36 -10.22 -1.60
CA SER A 542 -6.58 -11.28 -0.61
C SER A 542 -7.89 -12.03 -0.82
N THR A 543 -8.90 -11.42 -1.46
CA THR A 543 -10.11 -12.15 -1.88
C THR A 543 -9.91 -12.91 -3.20
N LEU A 544 -8.99 -12.46 -4.06
CA LEU A 544 -8.62 -13.17 -5.29
C LEU A 544 -7.66 -14.31 -5.03
N LEU A 545 -6.61 -14.08 -4.25
CA LEU A 545 -5.52 -15.01 -4.04
C LEU A 545 -5.34 -15.42 -2.58
N GLY A 546 -6.01 -14.74 -1.62
CA GLY A 546 -5.85 -14.95 -0.19
C GLY A 546 -4.66 -14.19 0.40
N THR A 547 -4.67 -14.01 1.71
CA THR A 547 -3.50 -13.46 2.43
C THR A 547 -2.32 -14.43 2.41
N ASN A 548 -2.59 -15.70 2.09
CA ASN A 548 -1.63 -16.81 2.11
C ASN A 548 -1.25 -17.30 0.71
N TRP A 549 -1.51 -16.50 -0.33
CA TRP A 549 -1.32 -16.91 -1.72
C TRP A 549 0.13 -17.33 -2.02
N TRP A 550 1.12 -16.69 -1.40
CA TRP A 550 2.52 -17.04 -1.57
C TRP A 550 2.78 -18.50 -1.14
N ASN A 551 2.33 -18.85 0.06
CA ASN A 551 2.47 -20.22 0.57
C ASN A 551 1.62 -21.23 -0.24
N LEU A 552 0.44 -20.82 -0.73
CA LEU A 552 -0.35 -21.67 -1.64
C LEU A 552 0.39 -21.94 -2.95
N GLY A 553 1.07 -20.95 -3.52
CA GLY A 553 1.90 -21.11 -4.71
C GLY A 553 3.07 -22.04 -4.46
N MET A 554 3.86 -21.78 -3.41
CA MET A 554 5.00 -22.61 -3.03
C MET A 554 4.62 -24.05 -2.70
N ALA A 555 3.39 -24.29 -2.22
CA ALA A 555 2.81 -25.62 -1.98
C ALA A 555 2.18 -26.25 -3.25
N GLY A 556 2.28 -25.62 -4.41
CA GLY A 556 1.75 -26.12 -5.69
C GLY A 556 0.22 -26.08 -5.78
N LYS A 557 -0.44 -25.23 -5.02
CA LYS A 557 -1.91 -25.10 -5.00
C LYS A 557 -2.44 -24.00 -5.90
N LEU A 558 -1.60 -23.09 -6.40
CA LEU A 558 -2.00 -22.08 -7.36
C LEU A 558 -1.84 -22.56 -8.81
N PRO A 559 -2.62 -21.99 -9.74
CA PRO A 559 -2.44 -22.21 -11.17
C PRO A 559 -1.03 -21.83 -11.64
N GLU A 560 -0.53 -22.54 -12.66
CA GLU A 560 0.82 -22.38 -13.19
C GLU A 560 1.12 -20.97 -13.72
N PHE A 561 0.11 -20.26 -14.25
CA PHE A 561 0.30 -18.89 -14.72
C PHE A 561 0.55 -17.88 -13.58
N LEU A 562 0.21 -18.22 -12.32
CA LEU A 562 0.53 -17.46 -11.13
C LEU A 562 1.81 -17.94 -10.44
N CYS A 563 1.95 -19.25 -10.24
CA CYS A 563 3.15 -19.84 -9.68
C CYS A 563 3.71 -20.91 -10.65
N PRO A 564 4.79 -20.59 -11.39
CA PRO A 564 5.41 -21.53 -12.31
C PRO A 564 5.85 -22.83 -11.62
N ARG A 565 5.73 -23.95 -12.32
CA ARG A 565 6.02 -25.30 -11.75
C ARG A 565 7.43 -25.43 -11.19
N GLU A 566 8.39 -24.79 -11.86
CA GLU A 566 9.79 -24.77 -11.42
C GLU A 566 10.00 -24.07 -10.08
N CYS A 567 9.04 -23.27 -9.63
CA CYS A 567 9.12 -22.55 -8.36
C CYS A 567 8.50 -23.31 -7.18
N VAL A 568 7.68 -24.33 -7.47
CA VAL A 568 6.98 -25.11 -6.43
C VAL A 568 7.98 -25.91 -5.60
N GLY A 569 7.84 -25.86 -4.27
CA GLY A 569 8.66 -26.61 -3.33
C GLY A 569 10.09 -26.06 -3.12
N THR A 570 10.41 -24.87 -3.63
CA THR A 570 11.76 -24.28 -3.55
C THR A 570 12.10 -23.65 -2.20
N LEU A 571 11.18 -23.60 -1.22
CA LEU A 571 11.49 -23.18 0.15
C LEU A 571 12.31 -24.26 0.88
N ASP A 572 13.42 -23.89 1.50
CA ASP A 572 14.16 -24.78 2.42
C ASP A 572 13.59 -24.73 3.84
N TYR A 573 13.06 -23.59 4.24
CA TYR A 573 12.25 -23.35 5.44
C TYR A 573 11.08 -22.41 5.11
N VAL A 574 10.05 -22.39 5.94
CA VAL A 574 8.90 -21.51 5.80
C VAL A 574 9.07 -20.33 6.74
N GLY A 575 9.41 -19.17 6.22
CA GLY A 575 9.36 -17.93 6.97
C GLY A 575 7.96 -17.33 6.95
N LEU A 576 7.64 -16.56 7.96
CA LEU A 576 6.42 -15.75 8.00
C LEU A 576 6.62 -14.52 8.91
N ASP A 577 5.93 -13.44 8.53
CA ASP A 577 5.79 -12.24 9.34
C ASP A 577 4.34 -12.15 9.81
N TYR A 578 4.18 -11.88 11.09
CA TYR A 578 2.87 -11.76 11.70
C TYR A 578 2.83 -10.58 12.65
N TYR A 579 1.93 -9.64 12.42
CA TYR A 579 1.79 -8.46 13.25
C TYR A 579 0.39 -8.31 13.83
N TRP A 580 -0.65 -8.54 13.05
CA TRP A 580 -2.02 -8.30 13.42
C TRP A 580 -3.01 -9.28 12.80
N GLY A 581 -4.19 -9.35 13.41
CA GLY A 581 -5.28 -10.17 12.94
C GLY A 581 -6.60 -9.81 13.62
N VAL A 582 -7.70 -10.29 13.07
CA VAL A 582 -9.05 -10.05 13.59
C VAL A 582 -9.82 -11.35 13.80
N PRO A 583 -10.39 -11.57 15.00
CA PRO A 583 -11.17 -12.76 15.30
C PRO A 583 -12.57 -12.72 14.65
N SER A 584 -13.00 -11.55 14.16
CA SER A 584 -14.37 -11.35 13.68
C SER A 584 -14.42 -10.42 12.46
N PHE A 585 -15.61 -10.39 11.81
CA PHE A 585 -15.93 -9.49 10.69
C PHE A 585 -16.72 -8.26 11.11
N TRP A 586 -16.69 -7.91 12.38
CA TRP A 586 -17.30 -6.65 12.78
C TRP A 586 -16.61 -5.49 12.06
N PRO A 587 -17.36 -4.53 11.53
CA PRO A 587 -16.80 -3.42 10.76
C PRO A 587 -15.68 -2.68 11.45
N ARG A 588 -15.73 -2.57 12.78
CA ARG A 588 -14.70 -1.94 13.59
C ARG A 588 -13.36 -2.68 13.50
N ASP A 589 -13.39 -4.02 13.54
CA ASP A 589 -12.18 -4.84 13.51
C ASP A 589 -11.56 -4.83 12.11
N LEU A 590 -12.38 -4.92 11.08
CA LEU A 590 -11.93 -4.80 9.69
C LEU A 590 -11.39 -3.40 9.35
N HIS A 591 -11.98 -2.35 9.94
CA HIS A 591 -11.46 -0.99 9.81
C HIS A 591 -10.07 -0.88 10.43
N ARG A 592 -9.86 -1.42 11.63
CA ARG A 592 -8.56 -1.43 12.30
C ARG A 592 -7.50 -2.20 11.51
N LEU A 593 -7.86 -3.36 10.95
CA LEU A 593 -6.96 -4.15 10.12
C LEU A 593 -6.56 -3.38 8.84
N SER A 594 -7.51 -2.70 8.21
CA SER A 594 -7.24 -1.84 7.06
C SER A 594 -6.36 -0.65 7.43
N ALA A 595 -6.61 -0.01 8.57
CA ALA A 595 -5.82 1.11 9.06
C ALA A 595 -4.36 0.69 9.36
N ALA A 596 -4.17 -0.50 9.92
CA ALA A 596 -2.83 -1.07 10.15
C ALA A 596 -2.08 -1.29 8.83
N ALA A 597 -2.77 -1.79 7.80
CA ALA A 597 -2.20 -1.92 6.46
C ALA A 597 -1.91 -0.55 5.78
N ASP A 598 -2.48 0.52 6.30
CA ASP A 598 -2.24 1.92 5.89
C ASP A 598 -1.30 2.64 6.88
N PHE A 599 -0.43 1.89 7.56
CA PHE A 599 0.57 2.39 8.52
C PHE A 599 0.02 3.07 9.78
N GLN A 600 -1.25 2.87 10.12
CA GLN A 600 -1.84 3.36 11.37
C GLN A 600 -1.72 2.30 12.47
N TYR A 601 -0.49 1.98 12.84
CA TYR A 601 -0.16 0.83 13.69
C TYR A 601 -0.68 0.94 15.13
N ALA A 602 -0.82 2.15 15.68
CA ALA A 602 -1.37 2.34 17.03
C ALA A 602 -2.81 1.82 17.16
N GLY A 603 -3.57 1.76 16.05
CA GLY A 603 -4.91 1.18 15.98
C GLY A 603 -4.94 -0.30 15.58
N ALA A 604 -3.79 -0.91 15.28
CA ALA A 604 -3.70 -2.26 14.75
C ALA A 604 -4.32 -3.31 15.71
N PRO A 605 -5.17 -4.22 15.19
CA PRO A 605 -5.81 -5.22 16.04
C PRO A 605 -4.82 -6.31 16.46
N VAL A 606 -4.80 -6.61 17.75
CA VAL A 606 -3.93 -7.63 18.35
C VAL A 606 -4.70 -8.95 18.50
N TRP A 607 -4.19 -10.03 17.88
CA TRP A 607 -4.80 -11.36 18.00
C TRP A 607 -3.75 -12.48 18.01
N PRO A 608 -3.16 -12.78 19.17
CA PRO A 608 -2.07 -13.75 19.32
C PRO A 608 -2.43 -15.18 18.90
N ASP A 609 -3.67 -15.64 19.18
CA ASP A 609 -4.12 -17.00 18.82
C ASP A 609 -4.04 -17.27 17.30
N ALA A 610 -4.20 -16.24 16.45
CA ALA A 610 -4.08 -16.41 15.02
C ALA A 610 -2.64 -16.74 14.58
N LEU A 611 -1.62 -16.25 15.28
CA LEU A 611 -0.24 -16.67 15.01
C LEU A 611 -0.09 -18.19 15.16
N LYS A 612 -0.59 -18.77 16.25
CA LYS A 612 -0.59 -20.22 16.43
C LYS A 612 -1.35 -20.95 15.32
N GLN A 613 -2.51 -20.41 14.93
CA GLN A 613 -3.30 -21.00 13.84
C GLN A 613 -2.53 -20.99 12.52
N THR A 614 -1.85 -19.86 12.20
CA THR A 614 -1.01 -19.70 11.03
C THR A 614 0.14 -20.69 11.02
N LEU A 615 0.82 -20.87 12.16
CA LEU A 615 1.92 -21.84 12.31
C LEU A 615 1.43 -23.29 12.09
N LEU A 616 0.26 -23.65 12.61
CA LEU A 616 -0.34 -24.96 12.39
C LEU A 616 -0.73 -25.18 10.91
N GLU A 617 -1.19 -24.16 10.22
CA GLU A 617 -1.52 -24.20 8.79
C GLU A 617 -0.26 -24.31 7.94
N ALA A 618 0.80 -23.55 8.24
CA ALA A 618 2.08 -23.67 7.58
C ALA A 618 2.68 -25.07 7.72
N ALA A 619 2.64 -25.67 8.89
CA ALA A 619 3.12 -27.05 9.12
C ALA A 619 2.33 -28.09 8.30
N ARG A 620 1.03 -27.87 8.11
CA ARG A 620 0.19 -28.73 7.26
C ARG A 620 0.46 -28.54 5.76
N ALA A 621 0.73 -27.30 5.36
CA ALA A 621 1.01 -26.96 3.95
C ALA A 621 2.41 -27.45 3.51
N PHE A 622 3.37 -27.48 4.42
CA PHE A 622 4.77 -27.83 4.19
C PHE A 622 5.24 -28.92 5.18
N PRO A 623 4.78 -30.17 5.06
CA PRO A 623 5.14 -31.23 5.99
C PRO A 623 6.67 -31.44 6.07
N GLY A 624 7.22 -31.43 7.28
CA GLY A 624 8.64 -31.66 7.54
C GLY A 624 9.57 -30.47 7.25
N LYS A 625 9.05 -29.32 6.81
CA LYS A 625 9.86 -28.09 6.66
C LYS A 625 9.95 -27.35 7.98
N PRO A 626 11.14 -26.82 8.33
CA PRO A 626 11.28 -25.89 9.45
C PRO A 626 10.44 -24.64 9.24
N ILE A 627 9.96 -24.04 10.33
CA ILE A 627 9.21 -22.78 10.30
C ILE A 627 9.96 -21.74 11.11
N VAL A 628 10.06 -20.52 10.63
CA VAL A 628 10.67 -19.38 11.30
C VAL A 628 9.67 -18.22 11.32
N VAL A 629 9.37 -17.70 12.51
CA VAL A 629 8.72 -16.39 12.65
C VAL A 629 9.81 -15.35 12.43
N VAL A 630 9.85 -14.77 11.23
CA VAL A 630 10.96 -13.91 10.79
C VAL A 630 10.76 -12.49 11.28
N GLU A 631 9.50 -12.06 11.43
CA GLU A 631 9.15 -10.81 12.07
C GLU A 631 7.86 -10.95 12.89
N ASN A 632 7.92 -10.46 14.12
CA ASN A 632 6.75 -10.23 14.97
C ASN A 632 7.04 -9.09 15.94
N GLY A 633 6.13 -8.14 16.06
CA GLY A 633 6.28 -6.97 16.92
C GLY A 633 5.08 -6.06 16.88
N CYS A 634 5.09 -5.03 17.70
CA CYS A 634 4.13 -3.93 17.59
C CYS A 634 4.78 -2.62 18.02
N VAL A 635 4.14 -1.53 17.68
CA VAL A 635 4.48 -0.18 18.18
C VAL A 635 4.33 -0.11 19.70
N VAL A 636 4.72 0.99 20.31
CA VAL A 636 4.70 1.15 21.79
C VAL A 636 3.37 0.66 22.39
N LYS A 637 2.25 0.96 21.69
CA LYS A 637 0.93 0.47 22.06
C LYS A 637 0.03 0.27 20.82
N ALA A 638 -0.47 -0.95 20.62
CA ALA A 638 -1.37 -1.30 19.51
C ALA A 638 -2.77 -1.66 20.06
N ALA A 639 -3.81 -0.97 19.61
CA ALA A 639 -5.21 -1.13 20.06
C ALA A 639 -5.42 -1.19 21.58
N GLY A 640 -4.56 -0.53 22.34
CA GLY A 640 -4.62 -0.52 23.79
C GLY A 640 -3.70 -1.56 24.48
N VAL A 641 -3.12 -2.49 23.73
CA VAL A 641 -2.15 -3.49 24.23
C VAL A 641 -0.75 -2.91 24.14
N GLY A 642 -0.01 -2.91 25.26
CA GLY A 642 1.39 -2.50 25.30
C GLY A 642 2.30 -3.54 24.65
N ARG A 643 3.45 -3.12 24.10
CA ARG A 643 4.43 -4.03 23.48
C ARG A 643 4.90 -5.15 24.40
N PRO A 644 5.12 -4.95 25.71
CA PRO A 644 5.48 -6.03 26.63
C PRO A 644 4.45 -7.16 26.68
N ASP A 645 3.15 -6.81 26.77
CA ASP A 645 2.05 -7.79 26.79
C ASP A 645 1.90 -8.46 25.42
N TYR A 646 2.00 -7.68 24.35
CA TYR A 646 1.97 -8.20 22.98
C TYR A 646 3.01 -9.31 22.78
N LEU A 647 4.28 -9.06 23.15
CA LEU A 647 5.36 -10.02 23.01
C LEU A 647 5.12 -11.28 23.87
N SER A 648 4.68 -11.09 25.10
CA SER A 648 4.39 -12.20 26.03
C SER A 648 3.29 -13.12 25.48
N GLU A 649 2.20 -12.54 24.99
CA GLU A 649 1.06 -13.29 24.46
C GLU A 649 1.42 -14.02 23.15
N HIS A 650 2.15 -13.37 22.22
CA HIS A 650 2.54 -13.99 20.95
C HIS A 650 3.55 -15.12 21.16
N VAL A 651 4.57 -14.94 21.99
CA VAL A 651 5.54 -16.00 22.32
C VAL A 651 4.84 -17.18 23.00
N ALA A 652 3.87 -16.93 23.87
CA ALA A 652 3.07 -18.01 24.47
C ALA A 652 2.32 -18.83 23.42
N GLU A 653 1.76 -18.20 22.38
CA GLU A 653 1.08 -18.91 21.29
C GLU A 653 2.08 -19.69 20.39
N VAL A 654 3.28 -19.16 20.15
CA VAL A 654 4.35 -19.91 19.47
C VAL A 654 4.73 -21.16 20.27
N ARG A 655 4.94 -21.03 21.59
CA ARG A 655 5.23 -22.18 22.47
C ARG A 655 4.12 -23.23 22.45
N LYS A 656 2.84 -22.81 22.40
CA LYS A 656 1.68 -23.73 22.25
C LYS A 656 1.71 -24.44 20.90
N ALA A 657 2.17 -23.81 19.82
CA ALA A 657 2.33 -24.45 18.53
C ALA A 657 3.45 -25.49 18.56
N VAL A 658 4.61 -25.15 19.12
CA VAL A 658 5.75 -26.07 19.34
C VAL A 658 5.32 -27.28 20.16
N ALA A 659 4.60 -27.08 21.26
CA ALA A 659 4.08 -28.15 22.11
C ALA A 659 3.10 -29.11 21.37
N ARG A 660 2.51 -28.63 20.26
CA ARG A 660 1.67 -29.45 19.35
C ARG A 660 2.46 -30.12 18.22
N GLY A 661 3.80 -30.02 18.25
CA GLY A 661 4.69 -30.65 17.28
C GLY A 661 4.90 -29.84 16.00
N VAL A 662 4.59 -28.54 16.01
CA VAL A 662 4.95 -27.63 14.90
C VAL A 662 6.45 -27.37 14.94
N PRO A 663 7.22 -27.57 13.84
CA PRO A 663 8.66 -27.43 13.81
C PRO A 663 9.09 -25.95 13.71
N VAL A 664 8.73 -25.14 14.72
CA VAL A 664 9.18 -23.74 14.78
C VAL A 664 10.61 -23.74 15.33
N GLU A 665 11.56 -23.30 14.51
CA GLU A 665 12.97 -23.24 14.88
C GLU A 665 13.38 -21.92 15.52
N ALA A 666 12.80 -20.80 15.06
CA ALA A 666 13.15 -19.48 15.58
C ALA A 666 11.97 -18.52 15.60
N TYR A 667 12.05 -17.55 16.51
CA TYR A 667 11.17 -16.40 16.63
C TYR A 667 12.03 -15.13 16.73
N LEU A 668 11.83 -14.19 15.80
CA LEU A 668 12.56 -12.93 15.73
C LEU A 668 11.62 -11.76 15.99
N CYS A 669 12.04 -10.87 16.89
CA CYS A 669 11.33 -9.65 17.19
C CYS A 669 11.70 -8.54 16.19
N TRP A 670 10.70 -7.89 15.61
CA TRP A 670 10.84 -6.64 14.89
C TRP A 670 10.56 -5.49 15.85
N SER A 671 11.53 -4.67 16.23
CA SER A 671 12.93 -4.65 15.84
C SER A 671 13.81 -4.44 17.06
N ILE A 672 15.13 -4.62 16.94
CA ILE A 672 16.04 -4.43 18.06
C ILE A 672 16.05 -2.99 18.55
N THR A 673 16.12 -2.03 17.66
CA THR A 673 16.08 -0.59 17.94
C THR A 673 14.87 0.06 17.28
N SER A 674 14.47 1.23 17.77
CA SER A 674 13.58 2.11 17.04
C SER A 674 14.10 2.29 15.62
N ASN A 675 13.20 2.36 14.65
CA ASN A 675 13.52 2.70 13.27
C ASN A 675 12.40 3.55 12.69
N ARG A 676 12.66 4.20 11.58
CA ARG A 676 11.64 4.98 10.87
C ARG A 676 10.92 4.07 9.88
N GLU A 677 9.64 3.84 10.12
CA GLU A 677 8.82 3.00 9.25
C GLU A 677 8.55 3.73 7.93
N TRP A 678 9.35 3.43 6.93
CA TRP A 678 9.15 3.77 5.53
C TRP A 678 8.82 5.26 5.27
N GLY A 679 9.66 6.17 5.80
CA GLY A 679 9.49 7.61 5.60
C GLY A 679 8.34 8.24 6.40
N LEU A 680 7.72 7.50 7.32
CA LEU A 680 6.73 8.04 8.25
C LEU A 680 7.40 8.97 9.26
N GLN A 681 6.61 9.88 9.81
CA GLN A 681 7.03 10.64 10.97
C GLN A 681 7.21 9.69 12.15
N PHE A 682 8.28 9.86 12.90
CA PHE A 682 8.60 9.02 14.05
C PHE A 682 7.80 9.46 15.28
N ASP A 683 7.07 8.54 15.87
CA ASP A 683 6.34 8.71 17.15
C ASP A 683 6.07 7.34 17.79
N ASP A 684 5.40 7.33 18.95
CA ASP A 684 5.00 6.10 19.64
C ASP A 684 4.12 5.16 18.79
N GLY A 685 3.41 5.68 17.79
CA GLY A 685 2.56 4.93 16.87
C GLY A 685 3.33 4.29 15.72
N SER A 686 4.61 4.60 15.56
CA SER A 686 5.51 4.04 14.53
C SER A 686 6.79 3.40 15.09
N ASP A 687 7.03 3.47 16.42
CA ASP A 687 8.20 2.89 17.09
C ASP A 687 8.01 1.41 17.46
N PHE A 688 8.73 0.53 16.78
CA PHE A 688 8.76 -0.93 17.04
C PHE A 688 9.95 -1.39 17.92
N GLY A 689 10.88 -0.52 18.28
CA GLY A 689 12.15 -0.88 18.90
C GLY A 689 12.05 -1.48 20.28
N LEU A 690 12.79 -2.57 20.55
CA LEU A 690 13.05 -3.04 21.91
C LEU A 690 13.89 -2.04 22.68
N TYR A 691 14.85 -1.39 22.03
CA TYR A 691 15.59 -0.25 22.52
C TYR A 691 15.11 1.01 21.82
N HIS A 692 14.67 1.98 22.60
CA HIS A 692 14.19 3.26 22.06
C HIS A 692 15.35 4.14 21.64
N ILE A 693 15.23 4.76 20.45
CA ILE A 693 16.11 5.81 19.94
C ILE A 693 15.22 6.99 19.55
N ASP A 694 15.50 8.16 20.08
CA ASP A 694 14.86 9.39 19.63
C ASP A 694 15.52 9.83 18.30
N LEU A 695 14.89 9.47 17.19
CA LEU A 695 15.42 9.68 15.85
C LEU A 695 15.39 11.15 15.41
N ASP A 696 14.56 11.98 16.03
CA ASP A 696 14.33 13.37 15.61
C ASP A 696 15.14 14.37 16.44
N THR A 697 15.36 14.12 17.73
CA THR A 697 15.94 15.12 18.63
C THR A 697 17.26 14.69 19.29
N ASP A 698 17.62 13.39 19.29
CA ASP A 698 18.91 12.92 19.83
C ASP A 698 19.96 12.70 18.72
N PRO A 699 20.86 13.64 18.49
CA PRO A 699 21.91 13.49 17.46
C PRO A 699 22.90 12.37 17.76
N ALA A 700 22.98 11.93 19.02
CA ALA A 700 23.80 10.81 19.45
C ALA A 700 23.13 9.46 19.21
N LEU A 701 21.84 9.42 18.86
CA LEU A 701 21.06 8.21 18.62
C LEU A 701 21.21 7.19 19.75
N THR A 702 21.05 7.64 20.98
CA THR A 702 21.28 6.83 22.20
C THR A 702 20.25 5.69 22.30
N ARG A 703 20.73 4.45 22.46
CA ARG A 703 19.89 3.27 22.63
C ARG A 703 19.44 3.17 24.09
N LYS A 704 18.15 3.37 24.37
CA LYS A 704 17.56 3.34 25.71
C LYS A 704 16.77 2.05 25.90
N ALA A 705 17.11 1.26 26.90
CA ALA A 705 16.35 0.06 27.23
C ALA A 705 14.90 0.40 27.60
N THR A 706 13.94 -0.38 27.10
CA THR A 706 12.52 -0.24 27.40
C THR A 706 12.03 -1.40 28.28
N ASP A 707 10.79 -1.32 28.77
CA ASP A 707 10.17 -2.46 29.45
C ASP A 707 10.05 -3.67 28.52
N SER A 708 9.88 -3.43 27.21
CA SER A 708 9.80 -4.48 26.20
C SER A 708 11.10 -5.26 26.07
N SER A 709 12.27 -4.61 26.16
CA SER A 709 13.55 -5.29 26.10
C SER A 709 13.74 -6.22 27.33
N ARG A 710 13.34 -5.77 28.54
CA ARG A 710 13.40 -6.59 29.76
C ARG A 710 12.48 -7.81 29.69
N VAL A 711 11.23 -7.59 29.22
CA VAL A 711 10.26 -8.69 29.02
C VAL A 711 10.79 -9.69 27.99
N TYR A 712 11.33 -9.20 26.88
CA TYR A 712 11.86 -10.08 25.83
C TYR A 712 13.06 -10.93 26.34
N ALA A 713 13.97 -10.33 27.10
CA ALA A 713 15.07 -11.06 27.73
C ALA A 713 14.55 -12.17 28.69
N ASN A 714 13.54 -11.88 29.50
CA ASN A 714 12.91 -12.89 30.36
C ASN A 714 12.26 -14.02 29.56
N LEU A 715 11.55 -13.69 28.48
CA LEU A 715 10.97 -14.70 27.61
C LEU A 715 12.02 -15.62 26.97
N ILE A 716 13.20 -15.10 26.65
CA ILE A 716 14.33 -15.90 26.16
C ILE A 716 14.90 -16.80 27.27
N ALA A 717 15.09 -16.27 28.47
CA ALA A 717 15.64 -17.01 29.59
C ALA A 717 14.75 -18.19 30.04
N ASP A 718 13.43 -18.06 29.91
CA ASP A 718 12.41 -19.07 30.21
C ASP A 718 12.25 -20.15 29.11
N SER A 719 13.10 -20.16 28.09
CA SER A 719 12.97 -21.04 26.88
C SER A 719 14.10 -22.10 26.75
#